data_ae5f70b6e7a1e164c8bf08c902b7a69d
#
_entry.id   ae5f70b6e7a1e164c8bf08c902b7a69d
#
_cell.length_a   1.000
_cell.length_b   1.000
_cell.length_c   1.000
_cell.angle_alpha   90.00
_cell.angle_beta   90.00
_cell.angle_gamma   90.00
#
_symmetry.space_group_name_H-M   'P 1'
#
loop_
_entity.id
_entity.type
_entity.pdbx_description
1 polymer ?
#
loop_
_entity_poly.entity_id
_entity_poly.type
_entity_poly.pdbx_seq_one_letter_code
_entity_poly.pdbx_strand_id
1 'polypeptide(L)'
;VTDAYTKHRNRQAAKSAEQSTEARDIGPIPKIKNAKRRAACERDLKKFLLTYFPESFPLPFSDDHLRILKDIEQRAIEGGLKAIAMSRGSGKTTILLRALCWVLAYAHRRFGVLVEADEGAAEESLDTIKIEWETNPLLLEDFPEIAYPIRCLEGITQRGNAQTTEGARTLIGWKRKELIFPTIAGSKSSGATIRVAGILGRIRGMMKTLADGKTLRPDFVIVNDPQTDTSALSDPECAKREKVVGGAILGLAGPGKRISGFAAVTVIREGDMADRLLNRQLMPKWHGERCKLVYEWPTNTDLWKDYFEVRADEIAEGIDDHPKATKFYRAHRAAMDEGSIVGWPARKAPHELSALQHAMDLRYDHPDTFDAEYQNSPRPLIAPVEGIVCLTSDQYCLRTLPTHKRGECPDWVDHVTLGVDVQGSSLWWVVAGIGSDFRGLVLDYGVWPDQGIDYLTLSEVERTMMRVTGMRSPTAALMEGLNRLRAERLAVEYTRDDGSMMRVSQMVVDSGYQAETVYQFSQSHPNVIPSHGRGVTARQRPWSLDRPKRGERIGYGWRMPPTRGTRAPRYVLIDTNTWKTKLNESWTIEGSDSPGAWFLFKAAALRHRMIADHLSSEYPTKTAGQGRELYEWAVRPNRDNHLLDALLLAAVGGSLQGVRIPGESDRRIARRHVAMRRDDRTVSTDPDAHLVAAVPSSSPVSSSASSSTAVAEPRPRKMSLSEMRAAKRG
;
A
#
# COMPACT_ATOMS: atom_id res chain seq x y z
N VAL A 1 39.20 -69.76 -10.57
CA VAL A 1 38.74 -69.20 -9.31
C VAL A 1 37.99 -67.86 -9.53
N THR A 2 38.40 -67.07 -10.54
CA THR A 2 37.83 -65.74 -10.87
C THR A 2 36.40 -65.82 -11.44
N ASP A 3 36.06 -66.84 -12.19
CA ASP A 3 34.75 -67.02 -12.86
C ASP A 3 33.63 -67.43 -11.87
N ALA A 4 33.93 -68.25 -10.89
CA ALA A 4 32.98 -68.71 -9.85
C ALA A 4 32.64 -67.58 -8.89
N TYR A 5 33.62 -66.73 -8.53
CA TYR A 5 33.41 -65.56 -7.69
C TYR A 5 32.55 -64.49 -8.37
N THR A 6 32.82 -64.26 -9.64
CA THR A 6 32.06 -63.29 -10.47
C THR A 6 30.61 -63.76 -10.66
N LYS A 7 30.38 -65.06 -10.90
CA LYS A 7 29.04 -65.68 -10.97
C LYS A 7 28.29 -65.58 -9.63
N HIS A 8 28.97 -65.83 -8.52
CA HIS A 8 28.36 -65.70 -7.19
C HIS A 8 28.00 -64.27 -6.83
N ARG A 9 28.90 -63.30 -7.14
CA ARG A 9 28.66 -61.89 -6.93
C ARG A 9 27.48 -61.38 -7.77
N ASN A 10 27.40 -61.78 -9.05
CA ASN A 10 26.31 -61.41 -9.95
C ASN A 10 24.97 -62.06 -9.51
N ARG A 11 24.99 -63.26 -8.99
CA ARG A 11 23.80 -63.91 -8.41
C ARG A 11 23.31 -63.22 -7.12
N GLN A 12 24.21 -62.82 -6.25
CA GLN A 12 23.90 -62.05 -5.07
C GLN A 12 23.39 -60.64 -5.44
N ALA A 13 24.02 -60.00 -6.39
CA ALA A 13 23.56 -58.68 -6.88
C ALA A 13 22.17 -58.75 -7.53
N ALA A 14 21.89 -59.81 -8.32
CA ALA A 14 20.57 -60.08 -8.88
C ALA A 14 19.50 -60.31 -7.78
N LYS A 15 19.82 -61.16 -6.78
CA LYS A 15 18.94 -61.43 -5.65
C LYS A 15 18.69 -60.21 -4.76
N SER A 16 19.71 -59.38 -4.52
CA SER A 16 19.56 -58.09 -3.83
C SER A 16 18.75 -57.08 -4.63
N ALA A 17 18.90 -57.07 -5.98
CA ALA A 17 18.11 -56.23 -6.86
C ALA A 17 16.64 -56.67 -6.88
N GLU A 18 16.37 -57.96 -6.90
CA GLU A 18 15.03 -58.54 -6.86
C GLU A 18 14.35 -58.26 -5.52
N GLN A 19 15.00 -58.51 -4.38
CA GLN A 19 14.54 -58.17 -3.05
C GLN A 19 14.32 -56.66 -2.85
N SER A 20 15.22 -55.84 -3.44
CA SER A 20 15.08 -54.37 -3.45
C SER A 20 13.88 -53.93 -4.29
N THR A 21 13.57 -54.67 -5.37
CA THR A 21 12.42 -54.36 -6.25
C THR A 21 11.09 -54.76 -5.57
N GLU A 22 11.06 -55.98 -4.98
CA GLU A 22 9.90 -56.41 -4.17
C GLU A 22 9.62 -55.50 -2.99
N ALA A 23 10.64 -55.04 -2.27
CA ALA A 23 10.49 -54.09 -1.15
C ALA A 23 10.04 -52.69 -1.56
N ARG A 24 10.01 -52.35 -2.86
CA ARG A 24 9.54 -51.08 -3.42
C ARG A 24 8.11 -51.14 -3.90
N ASP A 25 7.58 -52.33 -4.17
CA ASP A 25 6.20 -52.51 -4.62
C ASP A 25 5.26 -52.56 -3.43
N ILE A 26 4.31 -51.64 -3.39
CA ILE A 26 3.31 -51.52 -2.33
C ILE A 26 2.08 -52.42 -2.59
N GLY A 27 2.09 -53.22 -3.66
CA GLY A 27 0.97 -54.03 -4.08
C GLY A 27 -0.18 -53.20 -4.73
N PRO A 28 -1.34 -53.83 -4.89
CA PRO A 28 -2.50 -53.19 -5.49
C PRO A 28 -3.10 -52.13 -4.55
N ILE A 29 -3.59 -51.04 -5.17
CA ILE A 29 -4.29 -49.98 -4.42
C ILE A 29 -5.59 -50.55 -3.82
N PRO A 30 -5.88 -50.35 -2.54
CA PRO A 30 -7.13 -50.77 -1.92
C PRO A 30 -8.37 -50.20 -2.66
N LYS A 31 -9.47 -50.96 -2.63
CA LYS A 31 -10.74 -50.47 -3.21
C LYS A 31 -11.33 -49.37 -2.35
N ILE A 32 -12.02 -48.45 -2.99
CA ILE A 32 -12.76 -47.36 -2.34
C ILE A 32 -13.81 -47.99 -1.43
N LYS A 33 -13.73 -47.71 -0.10
CA LYS A 33 -14.61 -48.29 0.90
C LYS A 33 -16.02 -47.71 0.87
N ASN A 34 -16.14 -46.40 0.64
CA ASN A 34 -17.45 -45.73 0.60
C ASN A 34 -17.57 -44.76 -0.60
N ALA A 35 -17.86 -45.34 -1.75
CA ALA A 35 -18.03 -44.57 -2.98
C ALA A 35 -19.20 -43.56 -2.92
N LYS A 36 -20.26 -43.85 -2.14
CA LYS A 36 -21.41 -42.94 -1.97
C LYS A 36 -21.01 -41.70 -1.16
N ARG A 37 -20.25 -41.87 -0.06
CA ARG A 37 -19.72 -40.79 0.75
C ARG A 37 -18.80 -39.87 -0.09
N ARG A 38 -17.86 -40.48 -0.81
CA ARG A 38 -16.97 -39.77 -1.73
C ARG A 38 -17.77 -38.97 -2.78
N ALA A 39 -18.70 -39.60 -3.50
CA ALA A 39 -19.49 -38.93 -4.53
C ALA A 39 -20.35 -37.78 -3.97
N ALA A 40 -20.90 -37.90 -2.79
CA ALA A 40 -21.69 -36.88 -2.13
C ALA A 40 -20.91 -35.62 -1.75
N CYS A 41 -19.58 -35.71 -1.66
CA CYS A 41 -18.68 -34.59 -1.33
C CYS A 41 -18.03 -33.96 -2.59
N GLU A 42 -18.19 -34.55 -3.80
CA GLU A 42 -17.48 -34.11 -4.99
C GLU A 42 -17.77 -32.65 -5.37
N ARG A 43 -19.02 -32.19 -5.20
CA ARG A 43 -19.45 -30.82 -5.50
C ARG A 43 -20.03 -30.07 -4.29
N ASP A 44 -19.67 -30.48 -3.09
CA ASP A 44 -20.12 -29.91 -1.82
C ASP A 44 -18.92 -29.82 -0.86
N LEU A 45 -18.24 -28.70 -0.91
CA LEU A 45 -17.07 -28.45 -0.05
C LEU A 45 -17.44 -28.45 1.43
N LYS A 46 -18.60 -27.88 1.80
CA LYS A 46 -19.09 -27.93 3.20
C LYS A 46 -19.17 -29.36 3.71
N LYS A 47 -19.82 -30.21 2.91
CA LYS A 47 -19.97 -31.60 3.25
C LYS A 47 -18.63 -32.33 3.31
N PHE A 48 -17.71 -32.03 2.40
CA PHE A 48 -16.35 -32.57 2.45
C PHE A 48 -15.63 -32.19 3.73
N LEU A 49 -15.64 -30.92 4.12
CA LEU A 49 -14.99 -30.44 5.34
C LEU A 49 -15.56 -31.11 6.58
N LEU A 50 -16.87 -31.16 6.73
CA LEU A 50 -17.53 -31.74 7.89
C LEU A 50 -17.42 -33.27 7.92
N THR A 51 -17.24 -33.93 6.78
CA THR A 51 -17.10 -35.39 6.69
C THR A 51 -15.69 -35.85 7.01
N TYR A 52 -14.68 -35.21 6.40
CA TYR A 52 -13.30 -35.68 6.52
C TYR A 52 -12.49 -34.99 7.62
N PHE A 53 -12.94 -33.80 8.08
CA PHE A 53 -12.23 -32.99 9.08
C PHE A 53 -13.14 -32.45 10.19
N PRO A 54 -14.00 -33.25 10.81
CA PRO A 54 -14.97 -32.77 11.80
C PRO A 54 -14.31 -32.08 13.00
N GLU A 55 -13.16 -32.57 13.45
CA GLU A 55 -12.41 -32.00 14.57
C GLU A 55 -11.84 -30.59 14.26
N SER A 56 -11.65 -30.26 12.98
CA SER A 56 -11.19 -28.94 12.56
C SER A 56 -12.29 -27.88 12.57
N PHE A 57 -13.57 -28.29 12.67
CA PHE A 57 -14.74 -27.42 12.59
C PHE A 57 -15.74 -27.71 13.69
N PRO A 58 -15.36 -27.50 14.98
CA PRO A 58 -16.22 -27.82 16.13
C PRO A 58 -17.44 -26.88 16.27
N LEU A 59 -17.37 -25.69 15.71
CA LEU A 59 -18.46 -24.71 15.73
C LEU A 59 -19.25 -24.75 14.40
N PRO A 60 -20.58 -24.55 14.45
CA PRO A 60 -21.37 -24.45 13.23
C PRO A 60 -20.93 -23.25 12.38
N PHE A 61 -20.93 -23.45 11.07
CA PHE A 61 -20.60 -22.40 10.10
C PHE A 61 -21.64 -21.27 10.15
N SER A 62 -21.17 -20.03 10.13
CA SER A 62 -22.02 -18.84 9.93
C SER A 62 -22.40 -18.66 8.46
N ASP A 63 -23.31 -17.73 8.20
CA ASP A 63 -23.72 -17.37 6.81
C ASP A 63 -22.50 -16.90 5.99
N ASP A 64 -21.57 -16.15 6.59
CA ASP A 64 -20.32 -15.77 5.94
C ASP A 64 -19.49 -16.98 5.53
N HIS A 65 -19.33 -17.96 6.42
CA HIS A 65 -18.64 -19.21 6.08
C HIS A 65 -19.32 -19.95 4.94
N LEU A 66 -20.65 -20.08 4.97
CA LEU A 66 -21.41 -20.78 3.92
C LEU A 66 -21.25 -20.09 2.56
N ARG A 67 -21.26 -18.77 2.53
CA ARG A 67 -21.02 -17.96 1.33
C ARG A 67 -19.60 -18.17 0.80
N ILE A 68 -18.59 -18.14 1.69
CA ILE A 68 -17.19 -18.32 1.33
C ILE A 68 -16.93 -19.72 0.78
N LEU A 69 -17.49 -20.75 1.40
CA LEU A 69 -17.38 -22.12 0.89
C LEU A 69 -17.95 -22.25 -0.52
N LYS A 70 -19.09 -21.61 -0.78
CA LYS A 70 -19.67 -21.50 -2.14
C LYS A 70 -18.76 -20.75 -3.10
N ASP A 71 -18.18 -19.63 -2.69
CA ASP A 71 -17.24 -18.88 -3.50
C ASP A 71 -16.01 -19.73 -3.87
N ILE A 72 -15.47 -20.51 -2.91
CA ILE A 72 -14.34 -21.42 -3.16
C ILE A 72 -14.75 -22.51 -4.17
N GLU A 73 -15.91 -23.17 -3.98
CA GLU A 73 -16.45 -24.16 -4.91
C GLU A 73 -16.55 -23.60 -6.32
N GLN A 74 -17.14 -22.43 -6.46
CA GLN A 74 -17.31 -21.78 -7.75
C GLN A 74 -15.97 -21.49 -8.41
N ARG A 75 -14.97 -20.93 -7.66
CA ARG A 75 -13.65 -20.64 -8.24
C ARG A 75 -12.89 -21.92 -8.59
N ALA A 76 -13.06 -22.98 -7.83
CA ALA A 76 -12.46 -24.29 -8.13
C ALA A 76 -13.06 -24.94 -9.37
N ILE A 77 -14.37 -24.92 -9.55
CA ILE A 77 -15.08 -25.63 -10.61
C ILE A 77 -15.18 -24.76 -11.88
N GLU A 78 -15.74 -23.55 -11.75
CA GLU A 78 -16.05 -22.65 -12.89
C GLU A 78 -14.87 -21.74 -13.25
N GLY A 79 -14.06 -21.37 -12.26
CA GLY A 79 -12.94 -20.45 -12.44
C GLY A 79 -13.19 -19.05 -11.92
N GLY A 80 -12.17 -18.19 -12.08
CA GLY A 80 -12.17 -16.82 -11.59
C GLY A 80 -11.41 -16.66 -10.29
N LEU A 81 -11.38 -15.42 -9.77
CA LEU A 81 -10.63 -15.03 -8.57
C LEU A 81 -11.58 -14.41 -7.56
N LYS A 82 -11.30 -14.61 -6.28
CA LYS A 82 -12.01 -13.97 -5.17
C LYS A 82 -11.02 -13.65 -4.05
N ALA A 83 -11.12 -12.46 -3.47
CA ALA A 83 -10.40 -12.09 -2.27
C ALA A 83 -11.39 -11.79 -1.13
N ILE A 84 -11.06 -12.21 0.08
CA ILE A 84 -11.90 -12.00 1.24
C ILE A 84 -11.07 -11.70 2.48
N ALA A 85 -11.51 -10.74 3.27
CA ALA A 85 -11.09 -10.59 4.64
C ALA A 85 -12.10 -11.25 5.57
N MET A 86 -11.61 -12.12 6.45
CA MET A 86 -12.40 -12.75 7.51
C MET A 86 -11.84 -12.35 8.87
N SER A 87 -12.72 -12.28 9.86
CA SER A 87 -12.32 -12.01 11.26
C SER A 87 -11.24 -12.98 11.73
N ARG A 88 -10.27 -12.50 12.50
CA ARG A 88 -9.27 -13.34 13.15
C ARG A 88 -9.94 -14.49 13.93
N GLY A 89 -9.39 -15.69 13.82
CA GLY A 89 -9.93 -16.88 14.48
C GLY A 89 -11.18 -17.48 13.82
N SER A 90 -11.59 -17.04 12.61
CA SER A 90 -12.71 -17.62 11.86
C SER A 90 -12.37 -18.93 11.14
N GLY A 91 -11.16 -19.46 11.29
CA GLY A 91 -10.75 -20.71 10.64
C GLY A 91 -10.41 -20.57 9.15
N LYS A 92 -10.15 -19.36 8.65
CA LYS A 92 -9.86 -19.10 7.23
C LYS A 92 -8.73 -19.98 6.67
N THR A 93 -7.57 -20.05 7.34
CA THR A 93 -6.44 -20.91 6.93
C THR A 93 -6.84 -22.36 6.90
N THR A 94 -7.52 -22.84 7.94
CA THR A 94 -8.02 -24.22 8.05
C THR A 94 -8.93 -24.58 6.88
N ILE A 95 -9.89 -23.71 6.55
CA ILE A 95 -10.79 -23.90 5.40
C ILE A 95 -9.99 -24.00 4.10
N LEU A 96 -9.04 -23.07 3.87
CA LEU A 96 -8.29 -22.99 2.60
C LEU A 96 -7.40 -24.22 2.38
N LEU A 97 -6.69 -24.69 3.42
CA LEU A 97 -5.81 -25.86 3.30
C LEU A 97 -6.62 -27.13 2.99
N ARG A 98 -7.77 -27.33 3.67
CA ARG A 98 -8.66 -28.47 3.40
C ARG A 98 -9.39 -28.33 2.06
N ALA A 99 -9.74 -27.12 1.67
CA ALA A 99 -10.28 -26.87 0.33
C ALA A 99 -9.27 -27.22 -0.77
N LEU A 100 -7.98 -26.97 -0.57
CA LEU A 100 -6.94 -27.37 -1.53
C LEU A 100 -6.85 -28.90 -1.65
N CYS A 101 -6.99 -29.64 -0.52
CA CYS A 101 -7.13 -31.09 -0.55
C CYS A 101 -8.32 -31.53 -1.40
N TRP A 102 -9.50 -30.92 -1.21
CA TRP A 102 -10.71 -31.20 -1.98
C TRP A 102 -10.53 -30.92 -3.48
N VAL A 103 -10.00 -29.75 -3.80
CA VAL A 103 -9.77 -29.30 -5.20
C VAL A 103 -8.94 -30.33 -5.99
N LEU A 104 -7.88 -30.85 -5.37
CA LEU A 104 -6.95 -31.78 -6.03
C LEU A 104 -7.39 -33.23 -5.95
N ALA A 105 -8.04 -33.66 -4.87
CA ALA A 105 -8.53 -35.05 -4.72
C ALA A 105 -9.61 -35.38 -5.74
N TYR A 106 -10.50 -34.43 -6.01
CA TYR A 106 -11.54 -34.59 -7.05
C TYR A 106 -11.09 -34.13 -8.43
N ALA A 107 -9.85 -33.65 -8.57
CA ALA A 107 -9.28 -33.14 -9.80
C ALA A 107 -10.09 -31.99 -10.44
N HIS A 108 -10.75 -31.16 -9.63
CA HIS A 108 -11.34 -29.92 -10.11
C HIS A 108 -10.29 -29.01 -10.74
N ARG A 109 -9.10 -29.02 -10.15
CA ARG A 109 -7.85 -28.44 -10.67
C ARG A 109 -6.72 -29.42 -10.46
N ARG A 110 -5.62 -29.25 -11.19
CA ARG A 110 -4.53 -30.20 -11.20
C ARG A 110 -3.22 -29.68 -10.64
N PHE A 111 -3.04 -28.36 -10.61
CA PHE A 111 -1.83 -27.75 -10.07
C PHE A 111 -2.18 -26.55 -9.19
N GLY A 112 -2.29 -26.80 -7.89
CA GLY A 112 -2.45 -25.77 -6.88
C GLY A 112 -1.14 -25.09 -6.49
N VAL A 113 -1.16 -23.79 -6.30
CA VAL A 113 -0.07 -23.01 -5.70
C VAL A 113 -0.60 -22.37 -4.42
N LEU A 114 0.09 -22.58 -3.30
CA LEU A 114 -0.18 -21.89 -2.05
C LEU A 114 0.88 -20.82 -1.84
N VAL A 115 0.43 -19.58 -1.67
CA VAL A 115 1.28 -18.40 -1.46
C VAL A 115 0.95 -17.80 -0.10
N GLU A 116 1.97 -17.62 0.74
CA GLU A 116 1.85 -17.00 2.07
C GLU A 116 2.83 -15.82 2.24
N ALA A 117 2.84 -15.18 3.40
CA ALA A 117 3.69 -14.01 3.66
C ALA A 117 5.19 -14.30 3.43
N ASP A 118 5.63 -15.47 3.86
CA ASP A 118 6.99 -15.96 3.70
C ASP A 118 7.04 -17.46 3.36
N GLU A 119 8.25 -17.96 3.09
CA GLU A 119 8.47 -19.34 2.68
C GLU A 119 8.27 -20.34 3.82
N GLY A 120 8.61 -19.96 5.05
CA GLY A 120 8.47 -20.82 6.22
C GLY A 120 7.00 -21.12 6.52
N ALA A 121 6.17 -20.10 6.56
CA ALA A 121 4.72 -20.24 6.74
C ALA A 121 4.09 -21.13 5.65
N ALA A 122 4.50 -20.93 4.40
CA ALA A 122 4.01 -21.73 3.29
C ALA A 122 4.41 -23.21 3.39
N GLU A 123 5.61 -23.52 3.88
CA GLU A 123 6.08 -24.88 4.13
C GLU A 123 5.31 -25.53 5.28
N GLU A 124 5.08 -24.85 6.39
CA GLU A 124 4.27 -25.34 7.53
C GLU A 124 2.83 -25.68 7.11
N SER A 125 2.23 -24.83 6.26
CA SER A 125 0.92 -25.09 5.68
C SER A 125 0.91 -26.32 4.77
N LEU A 126 1.97 -26.53 3.98
CA LEU A 126 2.09 -27.74 3.17
C LEU A 126 2.26 -28.99 4.04
N ASP A 127 3.01 -28.92 5.12
CA ASP A 127 3.20 -30.04 6.04
C ASP A 127 1.88 -30.38 6.75
N THR A 128 1.06 -29.40 7.09
CA THR A 128 -0.31 -29.62 7.58
C THR A 128 -1.14 -30.43 6.56
N ILE A 129 -1.09 -30.08 5.27
CA ILE A 129 -1.77 -30.84 4.21
C ILE A 129 -1.23 -32.27 4.09
N LYS A 130 0.08 -32.46 4.18
CA LYS A 130 0.71 -33.81 4.12
C LYS A 130 0.27 -34.69 5.28
N ILE A 131 0.24 -34.16 6.50
CA ILE A 131 -0.21 -34.90 7.69
C ILE A 131 -1.63 -35.42 7.49
N GLU A 132 -2.54 -34.64 6.90
CA GLU A 132 -3.90 -35.12 6.63
C GLU A 132 -3.91 -36.33 5.69
N TRP A 133 -3.10 -36.34 4.64
CA TRP A 133 -3.02 -37.49 3.72
C TRP A 133 -2.34 -38.72 4.36
N GLU A 134 -1.43 -38.52 5.30
CA GLU A 134 -0.74 -39.59 6.01
C GLU A 134 -1.62 -40.22 7.11
N THR A 135 -2.41 -39.40 7.83
CA THR A 135 -3.01 -39.85 9.09
C THR A 135 -4.53 -40.03 9.02
N ASN A 136 -5.25 -39.24 8.21
CA ASN A 136 -6.72 -39.23 8.22
C ASN A 136 -7.31 -40.55 7.68
N PRO A 137 -8.03 -41.36 8.54
CA PRO A 137 -8.52 -42.68 8.14
C PRO A 137 -9.60 -42.61 7.07
N LEU A 138 -10.46 -41.59 7.07
CA LEU A 138 -11.54 -41.46 6.10
C LEU A 138 -10.99 -41.06 4.69
N LEU A 139 -9.91 -40.30 4.63
CA LEU A 139 -9.22 -40.06 3.39
C LEU A 139 -8.60 -41.33 2.80
N LEU A 140 -8.07 -42.22 3.65
CA LEU A 140 -7.58 -43.52 3.15
C LEU A 140 -8.73 -44.41 2.65
N GLU A 141 -9.86 -44.42 3.34
CA GLU A 141 -11.01 -45.21 2.94
C GLU A 141 -11.59 -44.81 1.57
N ASP A 142 -11.68 -43.52 1.31
CA ASP A 142 -12.40 -43.00 0.16
C ASP A 142 -11.50 -42.53 -0.99
N PHE A 143 -10.23 -42.22 -0.67
CA PHE A 143 -9.20 -41.83 -1.68
C PHE A 143 -7.95 -42.72 -1.54
N PRO A 144 -8.09 -44.05 -1.56
CA PRO A 144 -6.96 -44.95 -1.37
C PRO A 144 -5.88 -44.77 -2.42
N GLU A 145 -6.23 -44.32 -3.64
CA GLU A 145 -5.28 -44.04 -4.72
C GLU A 145 -4.35 -42.89 -4.39
N ILE A 146 -4.70 -42.04 -3.43
CA ILE A 146 -3.83 -40.93 -2.96
C ILE A 146 -3.19 -41.33 -1.62
N ALA A 147 -4.01 -41.63 -0.63
CA ALA A 147 -3.54 -41.80 0.75
C ALA A 147 -2.73 -43.09 0.98
N TYR A 148 -3.06 -44.20 0.34
CA TYR A 148 -2.35 -45.45 0.55
C TYR A 148 -0.88 -45.41 0.12
N PRO A 149 -0.53 -44.98 -1.10
CA PRO A 149 0.86 -44.86 -1.48
C PRO A 149 1.64 -43.84 -0.62
N ILE A 150 0.98 -42.75 -0.15
CA ILE A 150 1.59 -41.78 0.75
C ILE A 150 1.91 -42.44 2.11
N ARG A 151 0.98 -43.20 2.71
CA ARG A 151 1.20 -43.93 3.97
C ARG A 151 2.31 -44.97 3.88
N CYS A 152 2.45 -45.63 2.72
CA CYS A 152 3.54 -46.58 2.48
C CYS A 152 4.92 -45.92 2.43
N LEU A 153 5.02 -44.59 2.44
CA LEU A 153 6.29 -43.87 2.62
C LEU A 153 6.80 -44.01 4.07
N GLU A 154 5.90 -44.21 5.05
CA GLU A 154 6.23 -44.31 6.50
C GLU A 154 7.15 -43.14 6.96
N GLY A 155 6.89 -41.91 6.49
CA GLY A 155 7.70 -40.72 6.77
C GLY A 155 9.07 -40.69 6.07
N ILE A 156 9.43 -41.71 5.30
CA ILE A 156 10.72 -41.78 4.59
C ILE A 156 10.55 -41.25 3.17
N THR A 157 10.85 -40.00 2.94
CA THR A 157 10.67 -39.30 1.66
C THR A 157 11.38 -39.95 0.48
N GLN A 158 12.56 -40.60 0.71
CA GLN A 158 13.33 -41.27 -0.33
C GLN A 158 12.60 -42.48 -0.92
N ARG A 159 11.70 -43.13 -0.17
CA ARG A 159 10.87 -44.25 -0.68
C ARG A 159 10.03 -43.84 -1.89
N GLY A 160 9.51 -42.61 -1.93
CA GLY A 160 8.71 -42.08 -3.04
C GLY A 160 9.44 -42.07 -4.38
N ASN A 161 10.77 -41.97 -4.38
CA ASN A 161 11.56 -41.97 -5.62
C ASN A 161 11.51 -43.27 -6.41
N ALA A 162 11.29 -44.39 -5.73
CA ALA A 162 11.36 -45.72 -6.33
C ALA A 162 10.10 -46.58 -6.11
N GLN A 163 9.10 -46.04 -5.39
CA GLN A 163 7.87 -46.77 -5.10
C GLN A 163 7.12 -47.16 -6.36
N THR A 164 6.65 -48.39 -6.38
CA THR A 164 5.80 -48.97 -7.42
C THR A 164 4.53 -49.56 -6.85
N THR A 165 3.51 -49.67 -7.67
CA THR A 165 2.30 -50.46 -7.42
C THR A 165 2.07 -51.33 -8.65
N GLU A 166 1.98 -52.64 -8.44
CA GLU A 166 1.85 -53.62 -9.54
C GLU A 166 2.88 -53.39 -10.65
N GLY A 167 4.10 -53.05 -10.25
CA GLY A 167 5.21 -52.79 -11.18
C GLY A 167 5.24 -51.37 -11.82
N ALA A 168 4.18 -50.56 -11.71
CA ALA A 168 4.11 -49.22 -12.22
C ALA A 168 4.60 -48.20 -11.19
N ARG A 169 5.42 -47.22 -11.59
CA ARG A 169 5.97 -46.20 -10.70
C ARG A 169 4.87 -45.21 -10.24
N THR A 170 4.81 -44.96 -8.96
CA THR A 170 3.84 -44.00 -8.35
C THR A 170 4.23 -42.56 -8.56
N LEU A 171 5.50 -42.24 -8.81
CA LEU A 171 6.04 -40.90 -9.09
C LEU A 171 5.63 -39.85 -8.02
N ILE A 172 5.50 -40.26 -6.77
CA ILE A 172 5.17 -39.35 -5.66
C ILE A 172 6.27 -38.31 -5.50
N GLY A 173 5.88 -37.04 -5.38
CA GLY A 173 6.76 -35.96 -4.95
C GLY A 173 6.45 -35.57 -3.51
N TRP A 174 7.37 -35.85 -2.59
CA TRP A 174 7.23 -35.54 -1.17
C TRP A 174 8.39 -34.65 -0.72
N LYS A 175 8.37 -33.38 -1.16
CA LYS A 175 9.46 -32.42 -0.94
C LYS A 175 8.99 -31.29 -0.01
N ARG A 176 9.93 -30.57 0.55
CA ARG A 176 9.67 -29.44 1.47
C ARG A 176 8.70 -28.41 0.87
N LYS A 177 8.80 -28.10 -0.42
CA LYS A 177 7.98 -27.10 -1.12
C LYS A 177 7.05 -27.70 -2.17
N GLU A 178 6.95 -29.00 -2.26
CA GLU A 178 6.19 -29.66 -3.30
C GLU A 178 5.57 -30.96 -2.81
N LEU A 179 4.28 -31.13 -3.04
CA LEU A 179 3.55 -32.38 -2.93
C LEU A 179 3.03 -32.78 -4.30
N ILE A 180 3.37 -33.96 -4.77
CA ILE A 180 2.83 -34.55 -5.99
C ILE A 180 2.08 -35.82 -5.60
N PHE A 181 0.80 -35.87 -5.95
CA PHE A 181 -0.03 -37.05 -5.73
C PHE A 181 0.44 -38.24 -6.57
N PRO A 182 0.26 -39.47 -6.08
CA PRO A 182 0.67 -40.68 -6.79
C PRO A 182 0.08 -40.72 -8.21
N THR A 183 0.86 -41.22 -9.15
CA THR A 183 0.40 -41.52 -10.49
C THR A 183 -0.18 -42.93 -10.51
N ILE A 184 -1.50 -43.03 -10.49
CA ILE A 184 -2.24 -44.32 -10.43
C ILE A 184 -3.14 -44.39 -11.66
N ALA A 185 -3.10 -45.53 -12.35
CA ALA A 185 -3.93 -45.75 -13.53
C ALA A 185 -5.43 -45.61 -13.19
N GLY A 186 -6.19 -44.88 -14.02
CA GLY A 186 -7.61 -44.64 -13.81
C GLY A 186 -7.96 -43.57 -12.77
N SER A 187 -7.01 -43.05 -12.00
CA SER A 187 -7.29 -41.97 -11.06
C SER A 187 -7.26 -40.60 -11.73
N LYS A 188 -8.34 -39.81 -11.55
CA LYS A 188 -8.44 -38.43 -12.07
C LYS A 188 -7.37 -37.51 -11.43
N SER A 189 -7.02 -37.73 -10.17
CA SER A 189 -6.06 -36.95 -9.39
C SER A 189 -4.59 -37.33 -9.61
N SER A 190 -4.31 -38.35 -10.48
CA SER A 190 -2.94 -38.80 -10.80
C SER A 190 -2.00 -37.66 -11.14
N GLY A 191 -0.92 -37.51 -10.37
CA GLY A 191 0.09 -36.48 -10.57
C GLY A 191 -0.36 -35.05 -10.29
N ALA A 192 -1.53 -34.84 -9.63
CA ALA A 192 -1.92 -33.53 -9.15
C ALA A 192 -0.86 -32.97 -8.21
N THR A 193 -0.61 -31.67 -8.26
CA THR A 193 0.57 -31.08 -7.65
C THR A 193 0.18 -29.88 -6.79
N ILE A 194 0.80 -29.78 -5.60
CA ILE A 194 0.82 -28.55 -4.79
C ILE A 194 2.26 -28.04 -4.79
N ARG A 195 2.45 -26.75 -5.03
CA ARG A 195 3.69 -26.03 -4.73
C ARG A 195 3.42 -24.89 -3.82
N VAL A 196 4.37 -24.60 -2.94
CA VAL A 196 4.27 -23.50 -1.99
C VAL A 196 5.37 -22.50 -2.19
N ALA A 197 5.09 -21.24 -1.87
CA ALA A 197 6.08 -20.15 -1.93
C ALA A 197 5.68 -19.00 -1.00
N GLY A 198 6.65 -18.29 -0.46
CA GLY A 198 6.43 -16.95 0.07
C GLY A 198 6.11 -15.97 -1.06
N ILE A 199 5.32 -14.93 -0.76
CA ILE A 199 4.84 -13.98 -1.78
C ILE A 199 5.96 -13.26 -2.53
N LEU A 200 7.09 -12.98 -1.89
CA LEU A 200 8.27 -12.39 -2.53
C LEU A 200 9.24 -13.44 -3.10
N GLY A 201 8.92 -14.72 -2.95
CA GLY A 201 9.71 -15.82 -3.44
C GLY A 201 9.57 -16.07 -4.95
N ARG A 202 10.15 -17.17 -5.41
CA ARG A 202 10.13 -17.57 -6.82
C ARG A 202 8.77 -18.16 -7.21
N ILE A 203 7.81 -17.32 -7.55
CA ILE A 203 6.48 -17.72 -8.03
C ILE A 203 6.45 -17.89 -9.55
N ARG A 204 7.14 -17.02 -10.29
CA ARG A 204 7.14 -17.03 -11.76
C ARG A 204 7.79 -18.26 -12.34
N GLY A 205 7.23 -18.76 -13.45
CA GLY A 205 7.80 -19.89 -14.20
C GLY A 205 7.56 -21.25 -13.57
N MET A 206 6.65 -21.38 -12.60
CA MET A 206 6.26 -22.69 -12.08
C MET A 206 5.66 -23.55 -13.18
N MET A 207 6.23 -24.72 -13.39
CA MET A 207 5.76 -25.72 -14.34
C MET A 207 6.22 -27.09 -13.91
N LYS A 208 5.56 -28.14 -14.40
CA LYS A 208 5.91 -29.54 -14.20
C LYS A 208 5.71 -30.31 -15.49
N THR A 209 6.65 -31.14 -15.85
CA THR A 209 6.49 -32.11 -16.91
C THR A 209 5.93 -33.42 -16.34
N LEU A 210 4.82 -33.88 -16.87
CA LEU A 210 4.19 -35.15 -16.52
C LEU A 210 4.90 -36.32 -17.22
N ALA A 211 4.58 -37.56 -16.77
CA ALA A 211 5.14 -38.77 -17.33
C ALA A 211 4.83 -38.97 -18.84
N ASP A 212 3.71 -38.39 -19.31
CA ASP A 212 3.29 -38.38 -20.72
C ASP A 212 3.95 -37.28 -21.56
N GLY A 213 4.93 -36.58 -21.01
CA GLY A 213 5.63 -35.46 -21.66
C GLY A 213 4.89 -34.14 -21.69
N LYS A 214 3.61 -34.08 -21.23
CA LYS A 214 2.85 -32.83 -21.18
C LYS A 214 3.34 -31.92 -20.08
N THR A 215 3.35 -30.63 -20.35
CA THR A 215 3.68 -29.61 -19.34
C THR A 215 2.41 -29.16 -18.62
N LEU A 216 2.40 -29.34 -17.31
CA LEU A 216 1.38 -28.83 -16.41
C LEU A 216 1.84 -27.48 -15.85
N ARG A 217 0.97 -26.48 -15.91
CA ARG A 217 1.16 -25.15 -15.27
C ARG A 217 0.11 -24.96 -14.17
N PRO A 218 0.38 -24.10 -13.20
CA PRO A 218 -0.60 -23.77 -12.18
C PRO A 218 -1.93 -23.35 -12.79
N ASP A 219 -3.02 -23.92 -12.30
CA ASP A 219 -4.39 -23.64 -12.70
C ASP A 219 -5.29 -23.20 -11.53
N PHE A 220 -4.75 -23.32 -10.29
CA PHE A 220 -5.39 -22.83 -9.09
C PHE A 220 -4.39 -22.18 -8.13
N VAL A 221 -4.75 -21.06 -7.50
CA VAL A 221 -3.91 -20.40 -6.49
C VAL A 221 -4.69 -20.14 -5.22
N ILE A 222 -4.08 -20.41 -4.10
CA ILE A 222 -4.51 -19.91 -2.79
C ILE A 222 -3.46 -18.92 -2.31
N VAL A 223 -3.91 -17.72 -1.96
CA VAL A 223 -3.11 -16.69 -1.28
C VAL A 223 -3.63 -16.58 0.14
N ASN A 224 -2.83 -16.97 1.11
CA ASN A 224 -3.22 -17.02 2.51
C ASN A 224 -2.38 -16.06 3.33
N ASP A 225 -2.99 -15.02 3.89
CA ASP A 225 -2.37 -13.96 4.68
C ASP A 225 -0.98 -13.52 4.13
N PRO A 226 -0.94 -12.89 2.93
CA PRO A 226 0.31 -12.63 2.21
C PRO A 226 1.15 -11.47 2.79
N GLN A 227 0.75 -10.88 3.89
CA GLN A 227 1.45 -9.80 4.58
C GLN A 227 1.68 -10.12 6.05
N THR A 228 2.76 -9.56 6.62
CA THR A 228 3.04 -9.54 8.06
C THR A 228 2.76 -8.15 8.60
N ASP A 229 2.65 -7.99 9.93
CA ASP A 229 2.46 -6.67 10.57
C ASP A 229 3.52 -5.68 10.11
N THR A 230 4.79 -6.07 10.11
CA THR A 230 5.90 -5.23 9.65
C THR A 230 5.73 -4.79 8.19
N SER A 231 5.35 -5.72 7.30
CA SER A 231 5.18 -5.40 5.89
C SER A 231 3.94 -4.56 5.60
N ALA A 232 2.88 -4.73 6.38
CA ALA A 232 1.66 -3.92 6.28
C ALA A 232 1.90 -2.46 6.65
N LEU A 233 2.84 -2.19 7.56
CA LEU A 233 3.23 -0.82 7.97
C LEU A 233 4.15 -0.12 6.96
N SER A 234 4.64 -0.81 5.94
CA SER A 234 5.56 -0.29 4.93
C SER A 234 4.89 -0.20 3.56
N ASP A 235 4.67 1.02 3.05
CA ASP A 235 4.07 1.22 1.72
C ASP A 235 4.89 0.56 0.59
N PRO A 236 6.23 0.63 0.56
CA PRO A 236 7.04 -0.08 -0.42
C PRO A 236 6.82 -1.59 -0.40
N GLU A 237 6.75 -2.18 0.81
CA GLU A 237 6.51 -3.61 0.95
C GLU A 237 5.08 -4.01 0.54
N CYS A 238 4.08 -3.16 0.82
CA CYS A 238 2.72 -3.33 0.31
C CYS A 238 2.70 -3.30 -1.22
N ALA A 239 3.33 -2.30 -1.84
CA ALA A 239 3.39 -2.16 -3.30
C ALA A 239 4.11 -3.32 -4.00
N LYS A 240 5.19 -3.87 -3.41
CA LYS A 240 5.89 -5.06 -3.93
C LYS A 240 4.95 -6.28 -3.96
N ARG A 241 4.22 -6.53 -2.88
CA ARG A 241 3.27 -7.65 -2.76
C ARG A 241 2.09 -7.48 -3.68
N GLU A 242 1.54 -6.28 -3.77
CA GLU A 242 0.47 -5.90 -4.68
C GLU A 242 0.84 -6.18 -6.15
N LYS A 243 2.08 -5.84 -6.55
CA LYS A 243 2.62 -6.15 -7.88
C LYS A 243 2.71 -7.66 -8.16
N VAL A 244 3.00 -8.47 -7.15
CA VAL A 244 3.02 -9.94 -7.29
C VAL A 244 1.61 -10.47 -7.49
N VAL A 245 0.64 -10.05 -6.67
CA VAL A 245 -0.77 -10.48 -6.76
C VAL A 245 -1.44 -9.98 -8.04
N GLY A 246 -1.17 -8.73 -8.43
CA GLY A 246 -1.73 -8.12 -9.64
C GLY A 246 -1.07 -8.58 -10.94
N GLY A 247 0.14 -9.15 -10.89
CA GLY A 247 0.92 -9.50 -12.07
C GLY A 247 1.42 -10.94 -12.11
N ALA A 248 2.33 -11.32 -11.20
CA ALA A 248 3.00 -12.62 -11.26
C ALA A 248 2.02 -13.79 -11.09
N ILE A 249 1.08 -13.68 -10.14
CA ILE A 249 0.05 -14.71 -9.90
C ILE A 249 -0.89 -14.83 -11.09
N LEU A 250 -1.36 -13.71 -11.66
CA LEU A 250 -2.25 -13.73 -12.81
C LEU A 250 -1.64 -14.38 -14.06
N GLY A 251 -0.32 -14.35 -14.18
CA GLY A 251 0.43 -14.96 -15.29
C GLY A 251 0.78 -16.45 -15.12
N LEU A 252 0.49 -17.09 -13.99
CA LEU A 252 0.91 -18.45 -13.68
C LEU A 252 0.39 -19.52 -14.66
N ALA A 253 -0.86 -19.39 -15.09
CA ALA A 253 -1.51 -20.36 -16.00
C ALA A 253 -0.88 -20.41 -17.40
N GLY A 254 -0.09 -19.40 -17.77
CA GLY A 254 0.57 -19.28 -19.06
C GLY A 254 -0.33 -18.74 -20.17
N PRO A 255 0.19 -18.69 -21.41
CA PRO A 255 -0.53 -18.08 -22.54
C PRO A 255 -1.88 -18.74 -22.81
N GLY A 256 -2.90 -17.92 -23.08
CA GLY A 256 -4.25 -18.36 -23.43
C GLY A 256 -5.08 -18.99 -22.30
N LYS A 257 -4.53 -19.09 -21.10
CA LYS A 257 -5.23 -19.63 -19.91
C LYS A 257 -5.35 -18.58 -18.81
N ARG A 258 -6.39 -18.71 -18.01
CA ARG A 258 -6.58 -17.85 -16.82
C ARG A 258 -6.40 -18.68 -15.56
N ILE A 259 -5.66 -18.11 -14.60
CA ILE A 259 -5.56 -18.69 -13.26
C ILE A 259 -6.88 -18.53 -12.53
N SER A 260 -7.26 -19.53 -11.77
CA SER A 260 -8.37 -19.45 -10.82
C SER A 260 -7.84 -19.45 -9.41
N GLY A 261 -8.56 -18.89 -8.45
CA GLY A 261 -8.07 -18.93 -7.09
C GLY A 261 -8.84 -18.10 -6.08
N PHE A 262 -8.35 -18.19 -4.86
CA PHE A 262 -8.94 -17.57 -3.70
C PHE A 262 -7.85 -16.93 -2.84
N ALA A 263 -8.10 -15.71 -2.37
CA ALA A 263 -7.22 -15.02 -1.42
C ALA A 263 -7.97 -14.79 -0.10
N ALA A 264 -7.42 -15.28 1.00
CA ALA A 264 -7.86 -14.90 2.33
C ALA A 264 -6.81 -14.00 2.97
N VAL A 265 -7.24 -12.85 3.44
CA VAL A 265 -6.36 -11.79 3.95
C VAL A 265 -6.88 -11.25 5.28
N THR A 266 -5.99 -10.62 6.03
CA THR A 266 -6.30 -9.81 7.20
C THR A 266 -5.89 -8.37 6.93
N VAL A 267 -6.77 -7.42 7.15
CA VAL A 267 -6.47 -5.97 7.01
C VAL A 267 -5.87 -5.50 8.33
N ILE A 268 -4.64 -5.00 8.29
CA ILE A 268 -3.89 -4.57 9.47
C ILE A 268 -3.98 -3.05 9.62
N ARG A 269 -3.87 -2.32 8.50
CA ARG A 269 -4.06 -0.87 8.48
C ARG A 269 -4.77 -0.39 7.20
N GLU A 270 -5.30 0.81 7.24
CA GLU A 270 -5.82 1.48 6.05
C GLU A 270 -4.73 1.63 4.98
N GLY A 271 -5.04 1.25 3.73
CA GLY A 271 -4.13 1.32 2.60
C GLY A 271 -3.01 0.28 2.58
N ASP A 272 -3.04 -0.75 3.41
CA ASP A 272 -2.12 -1.88 3.30
C ASP A 272 -2.43 -2.76 2.07
N MET A 273 -1.61 -3.77 1.82
CA MET A 273 -1.79 -4.65 0.65
C MET A 273 -3.14 -5.39 0.67
N ALA A 274 -3.60 -5.85 1.84
CA ALA A 274 -4.88 -6.54 1.99
C ALA A 274 -6.06 -5.60 1.72
N ASP A 275 -6.02 -4.39 2.28
CA ASP A 275 -7.01 -3.35 2.05
C ASP A 275 -7.16 -3.02 0.56
N ARG A 276 -6.02 -2.83 -0.14
CA ARG A 276 -5.97 -2.58 -1.59
C ARG A 276 -6.47 -3.76 -2.40
N LEU A 277 -6.13 -5.00 -2.03
CA LEU A 277 -6.60 -6.21 -2.71
C LEU A 277 -8.12 -6.37 -2.64
N LEU A 278 -8.72 -5.96 -1.53
CA LEU A 278 -10.17 -6.03 -1.32
C LEU A 278 -10.92 -4.90 -2.01
N ASN A 279 -10.24 -3.83 -2.42
CA ASN A 279 -10.85 -2.72 -3.13
C ASN A 279 -11.15 -3.11 -4.58
N ARG A 280 -12.45 -3.22 -4.93
CA ARG A 280 -12.89 -3.65 -6.26
C ARG A 280 -12.55 -2.67 -7.38
N GLN A 281 -12.33 -1.40 -7.06
CA GLN A 281 -11.94 -0.39 -8.05
C GLN A 281 -10.44 -0.50 -8.38
N LEU A 282 -9.61 -0.83 -7.39
CA LEU A 282 -8.17 -1.00 -7.57
C LEU A 282 -7.82 -2.37 -8.15
N MET A 283 -8.46 -3.43 -7.63
CA MET A 283 -8.22 -4.83 -7.98
C MET A 283 -9.49 -5.56 -8.46
N PRO A 284 -10.14 -5.11 -9.55
CA PRO A 284 -11.46 -5.59 -9.97
C PRO A 284 -11.51 -7.10 -10.24
N LYS A 285 -10.40 -7.72 -10.66
CA LYS A 285 -10.33 -9.17 -10.95
C LYS A 285 -10.49 -10.05 -9.71
N TRP A 286 -10.16 -9.54 -8.54
CA TRP A 286 -10.21 -10.29 -7.30
C TRP A 286 -11.56 -10.24 -6.58
N HIS A 287 -12.49 -9.42 -7.04
CA HIS A 287 -13.85 -9.31 -6.47
C HIS A 287 -13.86 -9.24 -4.94
N GLY A 288 -13.04 -8.34 -4.39
CA GLY A 288 -12.78 -8.22 -2.95
C GLY A 288 -14.04 -8.05 -2.10
N GLU A 289 -14.03 -8.63 -0.89
CA GLU A 289 -15.12 -8.58 0.07
C GLU A 289 -14.58 -8.62 1.51
N ARG A 290 -15.31 -8.02 2.46
CA ARG A 290 -14.96 -8.00 3.89
C ARG A 290 -16.08 -8.58 4.72
N CYS A 291 -15.75 -9.55 5.57
CA CYS A 291 -16.61 -10.02 6.64
C CYS A 291 -16.29 -9.27 7.93
N LYS A 292 -17.29 -9.04 8.73
CA LYS A 292 -17.19 -8.36 10.03
C LYS A 292 -17.61 -9.30 11.16
N LEU A 293 -17.03 -9.10 12.33
CA LEU A 293 -17.51 -9.79 13.51
C LEU A 293 -18.86 -9.24 13.98
N VAL A 294 -19.06 -7.92 13.85
CA VAL A 294 -20.32 -7.23 14.13
C VAL A 294 -20.70 -6.40 12.92
N TYR A 295 -21.86 -6.69 12.33
CA TYR A 295 -22.40 -5.95 11.18
C TYR A 295 -23.19 -4.73 11.62
N GLU A 296 -24.05 -4.89 12.65
CA GLU A 296 -24.84 -3.82 13.27
C GLU A 296 -24.53 -3.77 14.75
N TRP A 297 -24.31 -2.57 15.27
CA TRP A 297 -24.02 -2.35 16.68
C TRP A 297 -25.29 -2.22 17.51
N PRO A 298 -25.27 -2.59 18.81
CA PRO A 298 -26.41 -2.40 19.69
C PRO A 298 -26.73 -0.91 19.86
N THR A 299 -28.01 -0.59 19.94
CA THR A 299 -28.51 0.78 20.06
C THR A 299 -28.37 1.36 21.46
N ASN A 300 -28.46 0.52 22.48
CA ASN A 300 -28.40 0.93 23.90
C ASN A 300 -26.95 0.96 24.41
N THR A 301 -26.25 2.06 24.13
CA THR A 301 -24.84 2.23 24.53
C THR A 301 -24.64 2.47 26.02
N ASP A 302 -25.68 2.95 26.75
CA ASP A 302 -25.55 3.29 28.18
C ASP A 302 -25.48 2.03 29.04
N LEU A 303 -26.33 1.02 28.80
CA LEU A 303 -26.21 -0.28 29.47
C LEU A 303 -24.87 -0.97 29.20
N TRP A 304 -24.26 -0.75 28.03
CA TRP A 304 -22.92 -1.28 27.78
C TRP A 304 -21.83 -0.51 28.54
N LYS A 305 -21.99 0.79 28.81
CA LYS A 305 -21.09 1.53 29.71
C LYS A 305 -21.16 0.98 31.13
N ASP A 306 -22.38 0.82 31.67
CA ASP A 306 -22.57 0.24 33.00
C ASP A 306 -21.96 -1.19 33.10
N TYR A 307 -22.14 -2.00 32.06
CA TYR A 307 -21.51 -3.32 31.96
C TYR A 307 -19.99 -3.25 32.05
N PHE A 308 -19.37 -2.31 31.31
CA PHE A 308 -17.91 -2.18 31.31
C PHE A 308 -17.39 -1.59 32.63
N GLU A 309 -18.15 -0.77 33.35
CA GLU A 309 -17.78 -0.35 34.71
C GLU A 309 -17.71 -1.54 35.65
N VAL A 310 -18.75 -2.39 35.67
CA VAL A 310 -18.75 -3.63 36.48
C VAL A 310 -17.60 -4.55 36.08
N ARG A 311 -17.33 -4.69 34.79
CA ARG A 311 -16.23 -5.53 34.27
C ARG A 311 -14.85 -4.98 34.66
N ALA A 312 -14.67 -3.66 34.61
CA ALA A 312 -13.43 -2.99 35.02
C ALA A 312 -13.11 -3.23 36.51
N ASP A 313 -14.14 -3.22 37.38
CA ASP A 313 -13.99 -3.54 38.81
C ASP A 313 -13.51 -4.99 38.99
N GLU A 314 -14.09 -5.95 38.26
CA GLU A 314 -13.67 -7.35 38.31
C GLU A 314 -12.23 -7.57 37.80
N ILE A 315 -11.83 -6.84 36.76
CA ILE A 315 -10.44 -6.84 36.27
C ILE A 315 -9.49 -6.31 37.35
N ALA A 316 -9.85 -5.23 38.02
CA ALA A 316 -9.07 -4.68 39.12
C ALA A 316 -8.96 -5.64 40.33
N GLU A 317 -9.99 -6.47 40.55
CA GLU A 317 -10.01 -7.55 41.55
C GLU A 317 -9.22 -8.79 41.09
N GLY A 318 -8.73 -8.87 39.83
CA GLY A 318 -8.04 -10.02 39.25
C GLY A 318 -8.95 -11.19 38.90
N ILE A 319 -10.19 -10.93 38.53
CA ILE A 319 -11.21 -11.95 38.18
C ILE A 319 -11.29 -12.03 36.64
N ASP A 320 -10.84 -13.16 36.07
CA ASP A 320 -10.71 -13.32 34.61
C ASP A 320 -12.04 -13.60 33.87
N ASP A 321 -12.98 -14.35 34.49
CA ASP A 321 -14.23 -14.76 33.80
C ASP A 321 -15.39 -13.78 33.95
N HIS A 322 -15.19 -12.67 34.64
CA HIS A 322 -16.14 -11.56 34.84
C HIS A 322 -17.58 -11.98 35.16
N PRO A 323 -17.83 -12.77 36.24
CA PRO A 323 -19.15 -13.30 36.53
C PRO A 323 -20.19 -12.24 36.92
N LYS A 324 -19.79 -11.14 37.58
CA LYS A 324 -20.70 -10.05 37.93
C LYS A 324 -21.16 -9.30 36.67
N ALA A 325 -20.23 -8.99 35.76
CA ALA A 325 -20.55 -8.35 34.48
C ALA A 325 -21.43 -9.29 33.61
N THR A 326 -21.11 -10.57 33.54
CA THR A 326 -21.97 -11.57 32.84
C THR A 326 -23.34 -11.68 33.45
N LYS A 327 -23.47 -11.57 34.78
CA LYS A 327 -24.76 -11.54 35.48
C LYS A 327 -25.55 -10.27 35.13
N PHE A 328 -24.88 -9.10 35.07
CA PHE A 328 -25.48 -7.84 34.65
C PHE A 328 -26.00 -7.96 33.21
N TYR A 329 -25.16 -8.44 32.29
CA TYR A 329 -25.55 -8.67 30.91
C TYR A 329 -26.75 -9.61 30.78
N ARG A 330 -26.78 -10.69 31.54
CA ARG A 330 -27.92 -11.65 31.59
C ARG A 330 -29.22 -10.96 31.98
N ALA A 331 -29.18 -10.05 32.97
CA ALA A 331 -30.37 -9.34 33.45
C ALA A 331 -30.91 -8.35 32.44
N HIS A 332 -30.06 -7.73 31.63
CA HIS A 332 -30.41 -6.66 30.69
C HIS A 332 -30.28 -7.07 29.22
N ARG A 333 -30.09 -8.37 28.93
CA ARG A 333 -29.66 -8.88 27.63
C ARG A 333 -30.53 -8.40 26.47
N ALA A 334 -31.86 -8.45 26.60
CA ALA A 334 -32.76 -8.06 25.52
C ALA A 334 -32.55 -6.61 25.06
N ALA A 335 -32.38 -5.68 26.03
CA ALA A 335 -32.12 -4.28 25.75
C ALA A 335 -30.69 -4.01 25.29
N MET A 336 -29.72 -4.80 25.75
CA MET A 336 -28.31 -4.68 25.36
C MET A 336 -28.04 -5.27 23.98
N ASP A 337 -28.80 -6.27 23.53
CA ASP A 337 -28.66 -6.90 22.21
C ASP A 337 -29.46 -6.15 21.13
N GLU A 338 -30.36 -5.23 21.50
CA GLU A 338 -31.27 -4.56 20.58
C GLU A 338 -30.55 -3.85 19.43
N GLY A 339 -30.98 -4.13 18.20
CA GLY A 339 -30.41 -3.56 16.98
C GLY A 339 -29.10 -4.20 16.52
N SER A 340 -28.53 -5.15 17.25
CA SER A 340 -27.25 -5.75 16.90
C SER A 340 -27.37 -6.91 15.90
N ILE A 341 -26.37 -7.02 14.99
CA ILE A 341 -26.20 -8.16 14.08
C ILE A 341 -24.75 -8.62 14.17
N VAL A 342 -24.54 -9.87 14.60
CA VAL A 342 -23.21 -10.48 14.69
C VAL A 342 -22.97 -11.45 13.53
N GLY A 343 -21.74 -11.45 12.97
CA GLY A 343 -21.38 -12.26 11.81
C GLY A 343 -21.28 -13.76 12.11
N TRP A 344 -20.97 -14.15 13.37
CA TRP A 344 -20.86 -15.54 13.76
C TRP A 344 -21.48 -15.80 15.14
N PRO A 345 -22.78 -16.12 15.22
CA PRO A 345 -23.50 -16.29 16.50
C PRO A 345 -22.94 -17.38 17.43
N ALA A 346 -22.30 -18.42 16.88
CA ALA A 346 -21.71 -19.50 17.65
C ALA A 346 -20.37 -19.16 18.31
N ARG A 347 -19.74 -18.05 17.93
CA ARG A 347 -18.42 -17.64 18.40
C ARG A 347 -18.53 -16.91 19.74
N LYS A 348 -18.21 -17.61 20.80
CA LYS A 348 -18.12 -17.06 22.15
C LYS A 348 -17.24 -17.93 23.03
N ALA A 349 -16.69 -17.39 24.11
CA ALA A 349 -16.01 -18.16 25.12
C ALA A 349 -17.02 -18.95 26.00
N PRO A 350 -16.60 -20.01 26.73
CA PRO A 350 -17.51 -20.83 27.55
C PRO A 350 -18.25 -20.04 28.63
N HIS A 351 -17.64 -19.02 29.21
CA HIS A 351 -18.22 -18.15 30.25
C HIS A 351 -19.13 -17.05 29.71
N GLU A 352 -19.09 -16.77 28.41
CA GLU A 352 -19.89 -15.75 27.74
C GLU A 352 -21.27 -16.26 27.30
N LEU A 353 -22.26 -15.38 27.27
CA LEU A 353 -23.63 -15.76 26.92
C LEU A 353 -23.93 -15.58 25.43
N SER A 354 -23.22 -14.72 24.72
CA SER A 354 -23.46 -14.43 23.32
C SER A 354 -22.19 -14.05 22.57
N ALA A 355 -22.24 -14.14 21.24
CA ALA A 355 -21.18 -13.63 20.36
C ALA A 355 -21.08 -12.11 20.39
N LEU A 356 -22.17 -11.39 20.71
CA LEU A 356 -22.13 -9.93 20.90
C LEU A 356 -21.33 -9.58 22.15
N GLN A 357 -21.59 -10.26 23.30
CA GLN A 357 -20.81 -10.07 24.51
C GLN A 357 -19.30 -10.27 24.21
N HIS A 358 -18.95 -11.39 23.56
CA HIS A 358 -17.58 -11.67 23.14
C HIS A 358 -16.97 -10.54 22.30
N ALA A 359 -17.73 -10.03 21.31
CA ALA A 359 -17.25 -8.96 20.44
C ALA A 359 -17.06 -7.62 21.19
N MET A 360 -17.97 -7.32 22.12
CA MET A 360 -17.91 -6.10 22.93
C MET A 360 -16.73 -6.15 23.91
N ASP A 361 -16.48 -7.29 24.53
CA ASP A 361 -15.34 -7.50 25.42
C ASP A 361 -14.01 -7.35 24.68
N LEU A 362 -13.84 -8.01 23.52
CA LEU A 362 -12.67 -7.85 22.67
C LEU A 362 -12.43 -6.40 22.23
N ARG A 363 -13.52 -5.69 21.90
CA ARG A 363 -13.45 -4.27 21.49
C ARG A 363 -13.05 -3.36 22.65
N TYR A 364 -13.51 -3.66 23.85
CA TYR A 364 -13.16 -2.89 25.05
C TYR A 364 -11.68 -3.08 25.41
N ASP A 365 -11.20 -4.34 25.38
CA ASP A 365 -9.84 -4.67 25.77
C ASP A 365 -8.79 -4.16 24.77
N HIS A 366 -9.06 -4.31 23.45
CA HIS A 366 -8.10 -3.98 22.39
C HIS A 366 -8.81 -3.35 21.18
N PRO A 367 -9.28 -2.09 21.30
CA PRO A 367 -10.13 -1.49 20.28
C PRO A 367 -9.47 -1.37 18.90
N ASP A 368 -8.19 -1.04 18.82
CA ASP A 368 -7.50 -0.89 17.53
C ASP A 368 -7.28 -2.25 16.83
N THR A 369 -6.89 -3.26 17.60
CA THR A 369 -6.78 -4.66 17.12
C THR A 369 -8.14 -5.20 16.69
N PHE A 370 -9.19 -4.90 17.46
CA PHE A 370 -10.54 -5.29 17.12
C PHE A 370 -10.99 -4.71 15.78
N ASP A 371 -10.82 -3.41 15.58
CA ASP A 371 -11.22 -2.73 14.35
C ASP A 371 -10.42 -3.25 13.13
N ALA A 372 -9.13 -3.54 13.30
CA ALA A 372 -8.29 -4.11 12.24
C ALA A 372 -8.61 -5.58 11.94
N GLU A 373 -8.44 -6.47 12.93
CA GLU A 373 -8.40 -7.91 12.70
C GLU A 373 -9.77 -8.60 12.78
N TYR A 374 -10.74 -8.02 13.52
CA TYR A 374 -12.07 -8.61 13.68
C TYR A 374 -13.14 -7.92 12.83
N GLN A 375 -13.02 -6.60 12.63
CA GLN A 375 -13.92 -5.83 11.78
C GLN A 375 -13.39 -5.65 10.35
N ASN A 376 -12.11 -5.96 10.10
CA ASN A 376 -11.41 -5.69 8.84
C ASN A 376 -11.59 -4.23 8.37
N SER A 377 -11.67 -3.31 9.32
CA SER A 377 -11.88 -1.87 9.15
C SER A 377 -10.98 -1.11 10.13
N PRO A 378 -9.65 -1.14 9.94
CA PRO A 378 -8.71 -0.49 10.84
C PRO A 378 -8.96 1.00 10.93
N ARG A 379 -8.68 1.57 12.10
CA ARG A 379 -8.74 3.01 12.27
C ARG A 379 -7.65 3.70 11.46
N PRO A 380 -7.93 4.90 10.94
CA PRO A 380 -6.89 5.70 10.32
C PRO A 380 -5.71 5.92 11.28
N LEU A 381 -4.49 5.78 10.78
CA LEU A 381 -3.25 5.97 11.58
C LEU A 381 -3.15 7.38 12.18
N ILE A 382 -3.81 8.35 11.58
CA ILE A 382 -3.88 9.74 12.03
C ILE A 382 -5.34 10.15 12.00
N ALA A 383 -5.84 10.63 13.13
CA ALA A 383 -7.20 11.14 13.25
C ALA A 383 -7.43 12.27 12.22
N PRO A 384 -8.61 12.34 11.58
CA PRO A 384 -8.97 13.45 10.72
C PRO A 384 -8.79 14.77 11.47
N VAL A 385 -8.15 15.74 10.85
CA VAL A 385 -7.96 17.08 11.40
C VAL A 385 -9.19 17.91 11.05
N GLU A 386 -9.80 18.54 12.05
CA GLU A 386 -10.98 19.37 11.85
C GLU A 386 -10.73 20.49 10.84
N GLY A 387 -11.62 20.65 9.87
CA GLY A 387 -11.59 21.73 8.88
C GLY A 387 -10.77 21.44 7.63
N ILE A 388 -10.14 20.28 7.50
CA ILE A 388 -9.42 19.88 6.28
C ILE A 388 -9.63 18.41 5.95
N VAL A 389 -9.97 18.13 4.71
CA VAL A 389 -10.11 16.76 4.18
C VAL A 389 -8.83 16.39 3.45
N CYS A 390 -8.19 15.30 3.85
CA CYS A 390 -7.04 14.74 3.14
C CYS A 390 -7.45 13.46 2.44
N LEU A 391 -7.09 13.33 1.16
CA LEU A 391 -7.34 12.11 0.40
C LEU A 391 -6.35 11.02 0.80
N THR A 392 -6.83 9.79 0.81
CA THR A 392 -5.97 8.61 0.92
C THR A 392 -5.25 8.36 -0.40
N SER A 393 -4.16 7.58 -0.38
CA SER A 393 -3.44 7.16 -1.58
C SER A 393 -4.38 6.51 -2.61
N ASP A 394 -5.33 5.69 -2.16
CA ASP A 394 -6.30 5.03 -3.05
C ASP A 394 -7.24 6.02 -3.73
N GLN A 395 -7.70 7.03 -2.99
CA GLN A 395 -8.51 8.11 -3.55
C GLN A 395 -7.74 8.94 -4.57
N TYR A 396 -6.45 9.25 -4.32
CA TYR A 396 -5.60 9.88 -5.31
C TYR A 396 -5.44 9.03 -6.57
N CYS A 397 -5.23 7.70 -6.45
CA CYS A 397 -5.15 6.80 -7.60
C CYS A 397 -6.39 6.82 -8.51
N LEU A 398 -7.55 7.09 -7.92
CA LEU A 398 -8.84 7.15 -8.63
C LEU A 398 -9.17 8.56 -9.14
N ARG A 399 -8.43 9.58 -8.71
CA ARG A 399 -8.66 10.98 -9.09
C ARG A 399 -8.08 11.28 -10.48
N THR A 400 -8.60 10.63 -11.51
CA THR A 400 -8.13 10.74 -12.88
C THR A 400 -9.12 11.50 -13.76
N LEU A 401 -8.61 12.24 -14.75
CA LEU A 401 -9.42 12.82 -15.81
C LEU A 401 -9.65 11.75 -16.88
N PRO A 402 -10.89 11.24 -17.08
CA PRO A 402 -11.14 10.03 -17.88
C PRO A 402 -10.93 10.21 -19.39
N THR A 403 -10.79 11.45 -19.84
CA THR A 403 -10.68 11.82 -21.26
C THR A 403 -9.24 11.86 -21.76
N HIS A 404 -8.26 12.20 -20.93
CA HIS A 404 -6.88 12.52 -21.35
C HIS A 404 -5.88 11.51 -20.79
N LYS A 405 -5.09 10.90 -21.66
CA LYS A 405 -3.99 9.98 -21.32
C LYS A 405 -2.71 10.76 -21.00
N ARG A 406 -1.67 10.03 -20.60
CA ARG A 406 -0.33 10.58 -20.38
C ARG A 406 0.16 11.33 -21.62
N GLY A 407 0.53 12.60 -21.47
CA GLY A 407 1.00 13.45 -22.55
C GLY A 407 -0.09 14.16 -23.36
N GLU A 408 -1.36 13.87 -23.15
CA GLU A 408 -2.49 14.58 -23.75
C GLU A 408 -2.90 15.78 -22.87
N CYS A 409 -3.19 16.91 -23.47
CA CYS A 409 -3.40 18.20 -22.81
C CYS A 409 -4.81 18.74 -23.14
N PRO A 410 -5.70 18.96 -22.17
CA PRO A 410 -7.00 19.57 -22.42
C PRO A 410 -6.90 21.01 -22.96
N ASP A 411 -7.90 21.45 -23.72
CA ASP A 411 -7.95 22.79 -24.31
C ASP A 411 -7.99 23.93 -23.28
N TRP A 412 -8.47 23.67 -22.05
CA TRP A 412 -8.48 24.65 -20.98
C TRP A 412 -7.11 24.93 -20.33
N VAL A 413 -6.06 24.18 -20.69
CA VAL A 413 -4.71 24.38 -20.18
C VAL A 413 -4.07 25.59 -20.87
N ASP A 414 -3.65 26.59 -20.10
CA ASP A 414 -2.97 27.80 -20.59
C ASP A 414 -1.44 27.70 -20.42
N HIS A 415 -0.98 26.96 -19.40
CA HIS A 415 0.44 26.85 -19.08
C HIS A 415 0.82 25.39 -18.79
N VAL A 416 1.95 24.94 -19.34
CA VAL A 416 2.59 23.68 -19.00
C VAL A 416 3.85 23.97 -18.21
N THR A 417 3.94 23.43 -16.99
CA THR A 417 5.03 23.71 -16.05
C THR A 417 5.68 22.42 -15.57
N LEU A 418 6.98 22.49 -15.27
CA LEU A 418 7.77 21.38 -14.73
C LEU A 418 8.29 21.73 -13.34
N GLY A 419 7.95 20.94 -12.34
CA GLY A 419 8.55 21.00 -11.01
C GLY A 419 9.55 19.87 -10.82
N VAL A 420 10.65 20.15 -10.16
CA VAL A 420 11.74 19.19 -9.92
C VAL A 420 12.20 19.27 -8.47
N ASP A 421 12.04 18.17 -7.75
CA ASP A 421 12.63 17.95 -6.43
C ASP A 421 13.99 17.27 -6.57
N VAL A 422 15.02 17.84 -5.94
CA VAL A 422 16.43 17.43 -6.09
C VAL A 422 16.88 16.60 -4.91
N GLN A 423 17.22 15.32 -5.18
CA GLN A 423 17.77 14.41 -4.19
C GLN A 423 19.23 14.03 -4.54
N GLY A 424 19.96 13.51 -3.55
CA GLY A 424 21.38 13.17 -3.75
C GLY A 424 21.66 12.14 -4.84
N SER A 425 20.72 11.23 -5.10
CA SER A 425 20.85 10.15 -6.10
C SER A 425 20.05 10.37 -7.37
N SER A 426 18.98 11.18 -7.34
CA SER A 426 17.98 11.25 -8.39
C SER A 426 17.22 12.58 -8.39
N LEU A 427 16.55 12.88 -9.50
CA LEU A 427 15.65 14.02 -9.65
C LEU A 427 14.22 13.50 -9.78
N TRP A 428 13.33 13.98 -8.94
CA TRP A 428 11.92 13.65 -8.97
C TRP A 428 11.16 14.79 -9.66
N TRP A 429 10.35 14.48 -10.63
CA TRP A 429 9.79 15.53 -11.47
C TRP A 429 8.31 15.30 -11.79
N VAL A 430 7.58 16.40 -11.93
CA VAL A 430 6.16 16.43 -12.34
C VAL A 430 5.97 17.51 -13.38
N VAL A 431 5.29 17.16 -14.48
CA VAL A 431 4.78 18.11 -15.47
C VAL A 431 3.30 18.29 -15.28
N ALA A 432 2.86 19.52 -15.10
CA ALA A 432 1.46 19.88 -14.92
C ALA A 432 0.97 20.84 -15.98
N GLY A 433 -0.20 20.57 -16.56
CA GLY A 433 -0.98 21.51 -17.34
C GLY A 433 -1.92 22.28 -16.42
N ILE A 434 -1.92 23.61 -16.49
CA ILE A 434 -2.63 24.48 -15.56
C ILE A 434 -3.43 25.52 -16.35
N GLY A 435 -4.74 25.60 -16.08
CA GLY A 435 -5.63 26.62 -16.64
C GLY A 435 -5.57 27.94 -15.86
N SER A 436 -6.08 29.02 -16.47
CA SER A 436 -6.12 30.36 -15.89
C SER A 436 -6.91 30.43 -14.57
N ASP A 437 -7.81 29.49 -14.32
CA ASP A 437 -8.65 29.32 -13.14
C ASP A 437 -8.06 28.34 -12.10
N PHE A 438 -6.79 27.96 -12.27
CA PHE A 438 -6.06 27.00 -11.44
C PHE A 438 -6.58 25.55 -11.51
N ARG A 439 -7.39 25.19 -12.50
CA ARG A 439 -7.57 23.77 -12.83
C ARG A 439 -6.22 23.17 -13.19
N GLY A 440 -5.97 21.96 -12.75
CA GLY A 440 -4.68 21.29 -12.98
C GLY A 440 -4.84 19.85 -13.44
N LEU A 441 -4.04 19.46 -14.42
CA LEU A 441 -3.85 18.07 -14.84
C LEU A 441 -2.36 17.73 -14.75
N VAL A 442 -2.05 16.69 -13.99
CA VAL A 442 -0.73 16.08 -14.06
C VAL A 442 -0.61 15.39 -15.42
N LEU A 443 0.20 15.94 -16.31
CA LEU A 443 0.41 15.44 -17.68
C LEU A 443 1.43 14.30 -17.72
N ASP A 444 2.43 14.40 -16.85
CA ASP A 444 3.53 13.44 -16.79
C ASP A 444 4.28 13.54 -15.46
N TYR A 445 4.89 12.45 -14.99
CA TYR A 445 5.75 12.44 -13.80
C TYR A 445 6.72 11.28 -13.83
N GLY A 446 7.78 11.36 -13.04
CA GLY A 446 8.75 10.28 -12.94
C GLY A 446 9.99 10.64 -12.13
N VAL A 447 11.00 9.80 -12.29
CA VAL A 447 12.31 9.91 -11.67
C VAL A 447 13.38 9.93 -12.76
N TRP A 448 14.34 10.82 -12.65
CA TRP A 448 15.50 10.81 -13.51
C TRP A 448 16.77 10.48 -12.68
N PRO A 449 17.60 9.56 -13.09
CA PRO A 449 17.49 8.71 -14.28
C PRO A 449 16.32 7.72 -14.20
N ASP A 450 15.73 7.40 -15.35
CA ASP A 450 14.64 6.42 -15.43
C ASP A 450 15.10 5.06 -14.90
N GLN A 451 14.34 4.49 -13.98
CA GLN A 451 14.62 3.21 -13.33
C GLN A 451 13.96 2.02 -14.04
N GLY A 452 13.10 2.25 -15.04
CA GLY A 452 12.37 1.21 -15.79
C GLY A 452 11.30 0.48 -14.99
N ILE A 453 10.87 1.03 -13.85
CA ILE A 453 9.83 0.47 -12.98
C ILE A 453 8.80 1.54 -12.62
N ASP A 454 7.54 1.09 -12.42
CA ASP A 454 6.41 1.98 -12.16
C ASP A 454 6.33 2.49 -10.70
N TYR A 455 7.00 1.82 -9.78
CA TYR A 455 7.02 2.17 -8.36
C TYR A 455 8.40 1.94 -7.78
N LEU A 456 8.92 2.94 -7.10
CA LEU A 456 10.16 2.87 -6.33
C LEU A 456 10.13 3.90 -5.20
N THR A 457 11.01 3.73 -4.23
CA THR A 457 11.33 4.71 -3.19
C THR A 457 12.71 5.27 -3.39
N LEU A 458 13.04 6.38 -2.73
CA LEU A 458 14.37 6.98 -2.80
C LEU A 458 15.49 5.99 -2.44
N SER A 459 15.24 5.10 -1.47
CA SER A 459 16.20 4.08 -1.04
C SER A 459 16.44 2.96 -2.08
N GLU A 460 15.55 2.81 -3.05
CA GLU A 460 15.61 1.78 -4.11
C GLU A 460 16.18 2.30 -5.44
N VAL A 461 16.63 3.54 -5.47
CA VAL A 461 17.25 4.11 -6.68
C VAL A 461 18.58 3.43 -6.96
N GLU A 462 18.60 2.51 -7.93
CA GLU A 462 19.82 1.79 -8.34
C GLU A 462 20.62 2.56 -9.40
N ARG A 463 19.94 3.19 -10.36
CA ARG A 463 20.53 3.98 -11.43
C ARG A 463 20.67 5.42 -10.94
N THR A 464 21.74 5.70 -10.16
CA THR A 464 21.99 7.05 -9.64
C THR A 464 22.46 8.02 -10.71
N MET A 465 22.30 9.33 -10.46
CA MET A 465 22.83 10.40 -11.34
C MET A 465 24.32 10.17 -11.64
N MET A 466 25.16 9.91 -10.62
CA MET A 466 26.58 9.68 -10.82
C MET A 466 26.86 8.48 -11.74
N ARG A 467 26.11 7.40 -11.58
CA ARG A 467 26.26 6.17 -12.38
C ARG A 467 25.90 6.39 -13.84
N VAL A 468 24.79 7.12 -14.11
CA VAL A 468 24.30 7.33 -15.48
C VAL A 468 25.05 8.43 -16.23
N THR A 469 25.49 9.48 -15.51
CA THR A 469 26.29 10.56 -16.12
C THR A 469 27.75 10.19 -16.26
N GLY A 470 28.26 9.23 -15.50
CA GLY A 470 29.70 8.89 -15.43
C GLY A 470 30.53 9.92 -14.67
N MET A 471 29.90 10.91 -14.04
CA MET A 471 30.60 11.97 -13.31
C MET A 471 31.04 11.46 -11.92
N ARG A 472 32.27 11.82 -11.51
CA ARG A 472 32.82 11.43 -10.22
C ARG A 472 32.44 12.37 -9.08
N SER A 473 32.03 13.60 -9.38
CA SER A 473 31.59 14.59 -8.40
C SER A 473 30.07 14.66 -8.33
N PRO A 474 29.45 14.62 -7.14
CA PRO A 474 28.01 14.83 -6.98
C PRO A 474 27.50 16.14 -7.61
N THR A 475 28.28 17.20 -7.49
CA THR A 475 27.98 18.51 -8.11
C THR A 475 27.95 18.44 -9.63
N ALA A 476 28.93 17.80 -10.25
CA ALA A 476 28.97 17.63 -11.71
C ALA A 476 27.85 16.68 -12.19
N ALA A 477 27.57 15.62 -11.43
CA ALA A 477 26.46 14.69 -11.74
C ALA A 477 25.10 15.39 -11.64
N LEU A 478 24.89 16.24 -10.65
CA LEU A 478 23.66 17.04 -10.52
C LEU A 478 23.52 18.02 -11.69
N MET A 479 24.57 18.78 -12.03
CA MET A 479 24.55 19.72 -13.15
C MET A 479 24.20 19.02 -14.47
N GLU A 480 24.86 17.91 -14.76
CA GLU A 480 24.61 17.11 -15.97
C GLU A 480 23.21 16.47 -15.94
N GLY A 481 22.77 15.97 -14.77
CA GLY A 481 21.43 15.43 -14.58
C GLY A 481 20.33 16.44 -14.87
N LEU A 482 20.46 17.65 -14.33
CA LEU A 482 19.53 18.75 -14.59
C LEU A 482 19.51 19.16 -16.07
N ASN A 483 20.68 19.19 -16.74
CA ASN A 483 20.77 19.47 -18.17
C ASN A 483 20.05 18.43 -19.01
N ARG A 484 20.28 17.15 -18.74
CA ARG A 484 19.62 16.04 -19.46
C ARG A 484 18.12 16.01 -19.20
N LEU A 485 17.70 16.06 -17.95
CA LEU A 485 16.28 16.11 -17.61
C LEU A 485 15.57 17.28 -18.30
N ARG A 486 16.16 18.48 -18.25
CA ARG A 486 15.63 19.65 -18.93
C ARG A 486 15.51 19.43 -20.43
N ALA A 487 16.57 18.96 -21.09
CA ALA A 487 16.58 18.70 -22.52
C ALA A 487 15.49 17.67 -22.91
N GLU A 488 15.37 16.58 -22.13
CA GLU A 488 14.36 15.55 -22.35
C GLU A 488 12.93 16.07 -22.16
N ARG A 489 12.65 16.82 -21.10
CA ARG A 489 11.27 17.25 -20.78
C ARG A 489 10.81 18.46 -21.57
N LEU A 490 11.70 19.39 -21.94
CA LEU A 490 11.35 20.53 -22.77
C LEU A 490 11.20 20.16 -24.25
N ALA A 491 11.75 19.04 -24.69
CA ALA A 491 11.55 18.51 -26.04
C ALA A 491 10.18 17.85 -26.23
N VAL A 492 9.50 17.48 -25.12
CA VAL A 492 8.18 16.83 -25.21
C VAL A 492 7.13 17.83 -25.65
N GLU A 493 6.34 17.42 -26.63
CA GLU A 493 5.15 18.14 -27.11
C GLU A 493 3.90 17.48 -26.53
N TYR A 494 3.09 18.29 -25.86
CA TYR A 494 1.82 17.87 -25.25
C TYR A 494 0.70 18.24 -26.21
N THR A 495 0.03 17.23 -26.78
CA THR A 495 -1.02 17.43 -27.80
C THR A 495 -2.31 17.87 -27.13
N ARG A 496 -2.91 18.97 -27.61
CA ARG A 496 -4.22 19.49 -27.20
C ARG A 496 -5.34 18.82 -27.99
N ASP A 497 -6.57 18.98 -27.49
CA ASP A 497 -7.79 18.45 -28.15
C ASP A 497 -8.00 19.03 -29.57
N ASP A 498 -7.57 20.28 -29.81
CA ASP A 498 -7.61 20.95 -31.13
C ASP A 498 -6.45 20.54 -32.06
N GLY A 499 -5.56 19.64 -31.61
CA GLY A 499 -4.37 19.19 -32.35
C GLY A 499 -3.16 20.14 -32.26
N SER A 500 -3.27 21.25 -31.58
CA SER A 500 -2.12 22.13 -31.32
C SER A 500 -1.18 21.52 -30.28
N MET A 501 0.07 21.97 -30.26
CA MET A 501 1.11 21.46 -29.38
C MET A 501 1.52 22.47 -28.32
N MET A 502 1.60 22.01 -27.07
CA MET A 502 2.17 22.79 -25.96
C MET A 502 3.49 22.18 -25.50
N ARG A 503 4.37 23.05 -25.00
CA ARG A 503 5.64 22.64 -24.38
C ARG A 503 5.76 23.23 -22.99
N VAL A 504 6.66 22.68 -22.18
CA VAL A 504 6.99 23.24 -20.86
C VAL A 504 7.49 24.68 -21.01
N SER A 505 6.73 25.61 -20.47
CA SER A 505 7.04 27.05 -20.50
C SER A 505 7.94 27.49 -19.34
N GLN A 506 7.81 26.84 -18.17
CA GLN A 506 8.55 27.18 -16.95
C GLN A 506 8.98 25.92 -16.22
N MET A 507 10.23 25.90 -15.76
CA MET A 507 10.78 24.85 -14.88
C MET A 507 11.12 25.48 -13.53
N VAL A 508 10.61 24.89 -12.43
CA VAL A 508 10.92 25.28 -11.05
C VAL A 508 11.67 24.14 -10.38
N VAL A 509 12.84 24.43 -9.85
CA VAL A 509 13.77 23.42 -9.31
C VAL A 509 14.01 23.69 -7.82
N ASP A 510 13.83 22.66 -6.98
CA ASP A 510 14.24 22.78 -5.59
C ASP A 510 15.74 23.03 -5.46
N SER A 511 16.11 23.93 -4.57
CA SER A 511 17.51 24.27 -4.27
C SER A 511 17.89 23.98 -2.81
N GLY A 512 17.17 23.08 -2.16
CA GLY A 512 17.52 22.61 -0.80
C GLY A 512 18.82 21.81 -0.76
N TYR A 513 19.09 21.03 -1.81
CA TYR A 513 20.32 20.26 -1.98
C TYR A 513 21.23 20.92 -3.03
N GLN A 514 22.50 21.20 -2.66
CA GLN A 514 23.51 21.84 -3.52
C GLN A 514 23.02 23.14 -4.24
N ALA A 515 22.47 24.08 -3.46
CA ALA A 515 21.87 25.32 -3.96
C ALA A 515 22.74 26.07 -5.00
N GLU A 516 24.05 26.12 -4.81
CA GLU A 516 24.98 26.81 -5.73
C GLU A 516 24.94 26.19 -7.13
N THR A 517 24.89 24.86 -7.23
CA THR A 517 24.80 24.15 -8.53
C THR A 517 23.49 24.45 -9.22
N VAL A 518 22.37 24.47 -8.49
CA VAL A 518 21.05 24.82 -9.04
C VAL A 518 21.00 26.27 -9.49
N TYR A 519 21.66 27.19 -8.76
CA TYR A 519 21.78 28.59 -9.18
C TYR A 519 22.60 28.74 -10.45
N GLN A 520 23.74 28.11 -10.57
CA GLN A 520 24.57 28.12 -11.79
C GLN A 520 23.80 27.55 -12.98
N PHE A 521 23.08 26.45 -12.79
CA PHE A 521 22.20 25.87 -13.81
C PHE A 521 21.15 26.89 -14.29
N SER A 522 20.47 27.57 -13.36
CA SER A 522 19.41 28.52 -13.67
C SER A 522 19.93 29.80 -14.42
N GLN A 523 21.16 30.22 -14.13
CA GLN A 523 21.77 31.39 -14.83
C GLN A 523 21.94 31.14 -16.33
N SER A 524 22.15 29.88 -16.72
CA SER A 524 22.29 29.48 -18.13
C SER A 524 20.94 29.24 -18.84
N HIS A 525 19.82 29.26 -18.09
CA HIS A 525 18.52 28.87 -18.59
C HIS A 525 17.41 29.80 -18.08
N PRO A 526 16.96 30.80 -18.88
CA PRO A 526 16.03 31.84 -18.41
C PRO A 526 14.65 31.36 -18.00
N ASN A 527 14.22 30.16 -18.46
CA ASN A 527 12.97 29.51 -18.08
C ASN A 527 13.09 28.60 -16.85
N VAL A 528 14.24 28.60 -16.17
CA VAL A 528 14.47 27.85 -14.95
C VAL A 528 14.52 28.79 -13.76
N ILE A 529 13.72 28.51 -12.73
CA ILE A 529 13.69 29.28 -11.48
C ILE A 529 14.03 28.35 -10.31
N PRO A 530 15.14 28.60 -9.59
CA PRO A 530 15.43 27.95 -8.32
C PRO A 530 14.39 28.31 -7.27
N SER A 531 14.09 27.37 -6.37
CA SER A 531 13.14 27.58 -5.29
C SER A 531 13.69 27.22 -3.92
N HIS A 532 13.20 27.91 -2.89
CA HIS A 532 13.40 27.53 -1.50
C HIS A 532 12.05 27.41 -0.80
N GLY A 533 11.75 26.25 -0.29
CA GLY A 533 10.61 26.00 0.58
C GLY A 533 10.82 26.58 1.99
N ARG A 534 9.84 27.27 2.51
CA ARG A 534 9.76 27.71 3.91
C ARG A 534 8.35 27.56 4.40
N GLY A 535 8.11 26.65 5.35
CA GLY A 535 6.83 26.57 6.04
C GLY A 535 6.64 27.76 6.97
N VAL A 536 5.75 28.71 6.60
CA VAL A 536 5.39 29.81 7.50
C VAL A 536 4.45 29.26 8.56
N THR A 537 4.89 29.32 9.82
CA THR A 537 4.11 28.82 10.98
C THR A 537 3.09 29.85 11.47
N ALA A 538 2.11 29.42 12.29
CA ALA A 538 1.12 30.32 12.90
C ALA A 538 1.78 31.40 13.77
N ARG A 539 2.94 31.14 14.35
CA ARG A 539 3.69 32.07 15.19
C ARG A 539 4.52 33.07 14.43
N GLN A 540 4.73 32.87 13.13
CA GLN A 540 5.51 33.77 12.26
C GLN A 540 4.58 34.77 11.56
N ARG A 541 5.08 35.95 11.23
CA ARG A 541 4.32 36.94 10.48
C ARG A 541 4.03 36.46 9.06
N PRO A 542 2.78 36.51 8.56
CA PRO A 542 2.47 36.16 7.18
C PRO A 542 3.17 37.08 6.19
N TRP A 543 3.72 36.53 5.14
CA TRP A 543 4.35 37.31 4.07
C TRP A 543 3.36 38.25 3.38
N SER A 544 2.08 37.95 3.41
CA SER A 544 1.03 38.81 2.86
C SER A 544 0.90 40.16 3.58
N LEU A 545 1.38 40.25 4.80
CA LEU A 545 1.39 41.51 5.58
C LEU A 545 2.67 42.32 5.38
N ASP A 546 3.69 41.77 4.73
CA ASP A 546 4.92 42.46 4.45
C ASP A 546 4.71 43.48 3.30
N ARG A 547 5.34 44.65 3.41
CA ARG A 547 5.39 45.60 2.31
C ARG A 547 6.41 45.12 1.29
N PRO A 548 6.05 45.01 -0.03
CA PRO A 548 7.02 44.65 -1.06
C PRO A 548 8.17 45.64 -1.11
N LYS A 549 9.40 45.15 -1.19
CA LYS A 549 10.57 45.98 -1.46
C LYS A 549 10.57 46.38 -2.95
N ARG A 550 11.26 47.44 -3.25
CA ARG A 550 11.42 47.87 -4.68
C ARG A 550 12.02 46.73 -5.49
N GLY A 551 11.34 46.30 -6.58
CA GLY A 551 11.76 45.21 -7.46
C GLY A 551 11.46 43.80 -6.92
N GLU A 552 10.76 43.68 -5.78
CA GLU A 552 10.27 42.39 -5.28
C GLU A 552 8.93 42.01 -5.93
N ARG A 553 8.79 40.77 -6.35
CA ARG A 553 7.52 40.21 -6.82
C ARG A 553 6.93 39.31 -5.69
N ILE A 554 5.64 39.51 -5.43
CA ILE A 554 4.90 38.72 -4.41
C ILE A 554 3.63 38.18 -5.06
N GLY A 555 3.36 36.90 -4.88
CA GLY A 555 2.13 36.22 -5.28
C GLY A 555 1.51 35.41 -4.16
N TYR A 556 0.59 34.51 -4.51
CA TYR A 556 -0.03 33.62 -3.58
C TYR A 556 1.01 32.68 -2.94
N GLY A 557 1.30 32.84 -1.65
CA GLY A 557 2.24 32.00 -0.91
C GLY A 557 3.66 31.94 -1.48
N TRP A 558 4.07 32.90 -2.32
CA TRP A 558 5.44 33.00 -2.80
C TRP A 558 5.93 34.44 -2.90
N ARG A 559 7.24 34.60 -2.88
CA ARG A 559 7.92 35.89 -3.12
C ARG A 559 9.24 35.70 -3.85
N MET A 560 9.57 36.63 -4.74
CA MET A 560 10.86 36.71 -5.40
C MET A 560 11.57 37.98 -4.93
N PRO A 561 12.63 37.86 -4.13
CA PRO A 561 13.41 39.04 -3.70
C PRO A 561 14.03 39.81 -4.89
N PRO A 562 14.25 41.12 -4.74
CA PRO A 562 14.93 41.87 -5.75
C PRO A 562 16.37 41.42 -5.93
N THR A 563 16.82 41.19 -7.16
CA THR A 563 18.20 40.85 -7.47
C THR A 563 19.11 42.08 -7.26
N ARG A 564 20.17 41.93 -6.46
CA ARG A 564 21.20 42.94 -6.30
C ARG A 564 22.32 42.67 -7.31
N GLY A 565 22.36 43.42 -8.42
CA GLY A 565 23.36 43.28 -9.47
C GLY A 565 22.97 42.26 -10.57
N THR A 566 23.65 42.31 -11.70
CA THR A 566 23.38 41.51 -12.91
C THR A 566 23.69 40.01 -12.76
N ARG A 567 24.49 39.63 -11.75
CA ARG A 567 24.93 38.23 -11.51
C ARG A 567 24.22 37.55 -10.36
N ALA A 568 23.37 38.24 -9.59
CA ALA A 568 22.66 37.60 -8.49
C ALA A 568 21.57 36.65 -9.05
N PRO A 569 21.49 35.40 -8.57
CA PRO A 569 20.49 34.45 -9.04
C PRO A 569 19.09 34.92 -8.65
N ARG A 570 18.15 34.79 -9.60
CA ARG A 570 16.72 34.97 -9.31
C ARG A 570 16.24 33.66 -8.69
N TYR A 571 15.56 33.70 -7.55
CA TYR A 571 14.96 32.55 -6.93
C TYR A 571 13.59 32.91 -6.34
N VAL A 572 12.77 31.88 -6.13
CA VAL A 572 11.47 32.03 -5.48
C VAL A 572 11.50 31.42 -4.08
N LEU A 573 11.03 32.18 -3.09
CA LEU A 573 10.71 31.69 -1.76
C LEU A 573 9.25 31.26 -1.75
N ILE A 574 8.96 30.06 -1.25
CA ILE A 574 7.64 29.44 -1.26
C ILE A 574 7.21 29.15 0.17
N ASP A 575 6.04 29.61 0.57
CA ASP A 575 5.38 29.16 1.80
C ASP A 575 4.76 27.77 1.56
N THR A 576 5.49 26.74 1.93
CA THR A 576 5.09 25.35 1.69
C THR A 576 3.80 24.96 2.40
N ASN A 577 3.54 25.48 3.62
CA ASN A 577 2.30 25.21 4.33
C ASN A 577 1.07 25.76 3.59
N THR A 578 1.14 27.01 3.11
CA THR A 578 0.09 27.60 2.31
C THR A 578 -0.15 26.83 1.01
N TRP A 579 0.90 26.42 0.31
CA TRP A 579 0.77 25.72 -0.96
C TRP A 579 0.30 24.27 -0.80
N LYS A 580 0.79 23.53 0.21
CA LYS A 580 0.33 22.17 0.49
C LYS A 580 -1.15 22.16 0.88
N THR A 581 -1.59 23.13 1.69
CA THR A 581 -3.02 23.30 2.01
C THR A 581 -3.83 23.56 0.74
N LYS A 582 -3.37 24.48 -0.12
CA LYS A 582 -4.10 24.81 -1.35
C LYS A 582 -4.18 23.64 -2.34
N LEU A 583 -3.09 22.92 -2.53
CA LEU A 583 -3.09 21.71 -3.37
C LEU A 583 -4.00 20.63 -2.81
N ASN A 584 -3.94 20.39 -1.49
CA ASN A 584 -4.83 19.43 -0.84
C ASN A 584 -6.32 19.78 -1.07
N GLU A 585 -6.71 21.05 -0.88
CA GLU A 585 -8.05 21.53 -1.21
C GLU A 585 -8.42 21.27 -2.68
N SER A 586 -7.49 21.53 -3.60
CA SER A 586 -7.70 21.38 -5.04
C SER A 586 -7.97 19.94 -5.45
N TRP A 587 -7.39 18.97 -4.79
CA TRP A 587 -7.65 17.54 -5.01
C TRP A 587 -9.02 17.08 -4.50
N THR A 588 -9.67 17.83 -3.60
CA THR A 588 -10.99 17.48 -3.05
C THR A 588 -12.15 18.14 -3.82
N ILE A 589 -11.87 19.10 -4.70
CA ILE A 589 -12.91 19.77 -5.48
C ILE A 589 -13.53 18.78 -6.48
N GLU A 590 -14.86 18.60 -6.41
CA GLU A 590 -15.59 17.74 -7.33
C GLU A 590 -15.85 18.41 -8.70
N GLY A 591 -15.97 17.59 -9.74
CA GLY A 591 -16.26 18.03 -11.10
C GLY A 591 -15.00 18.43 -11.90
N SER A 592 -14.88 17.89 -13.13
CA SER A 592 -13.74 18.15 -14.02
C SER A 592 -13.66 19.60 -14.50
N ASP A 593 -14.79 20.30 -14.50
CA ASP A 593 -14.91 21.70 -14.99
C ASP A 593 -14.87 22.72 -13.85
N SER A 594 -14.73 22.27 -12.61
CA SER A 594 -14.70 23.14 -11.44
C SER A 594 -13.39 23.91 -11.35
N PRO A 595 -13.40 25.26 -11.19
CA PRO A 595 -12.19 26.05 -10.99
C PRO A 595 -11.37 25.54 -9.81
N GLY A 596 -10.07 25.37 -10.01
CA GLY A 596 -9.14 24.90 -8.98
C GLY A 596 -9.06 23.40 -8.80
N ALA A 597 -9.88 22.58 -9.48
CA ALA A 597 -9.84 21.11 -9.37
C ALA A 597 -8.59 20.51 -10.04
N TRP A 598 -7.99 19.51 -9.41
CA TRP A 598 -6.79 18.83 -9.90
C TRP A 598 -7.03 17.36 -10.15
N PHE A 599 -6.38 16.82 -11.19
CA PHE A 599 -6.53 15.44 -11.66
C PHE A 599 -5.19 14.84 -12.10
N LEU A 600 -5.12 13.51 -12.08
CA LEU A 600 -4.09 12.74 -12.78
C LEU A 600 -4.59 12.41 -14.21
N PHE A 601 -3.68 12.13 -15.12
CA PHE A 601 -4.03 11.64 -16.46
C PHE A 601 -4.73 10.27 -16.40
N LYS A 602 -5.45 9.90 -17.46
CA LYS A 602 -6.16 8.62 -17.58
C LYS A 602 -5.18 7.46 -17.63
N ALA A 603 -5.19 6.61 -16.60
CA ALA A 603 -4.46 5.35 -16.54
C ALA A 603 -5.16 4.38 -15.58
N ALA A 604 -4.70 3.13 -15.52
CA ALA A 604 -5.12 2.21 -14.47
C ALA A 604 -4.63 2.73 -13.10
N ALA A 605 -5.45 2.60 -12.06
CA ALA A 605 -5.17 3.14 -10.73
C ALA A 605 -3.78 2.75 -10.20
N LEU A 606 -3.35 1.50 -10.42
CA LEU A 606 -2.02 1.01 -10.01
C LEU A 606 -0.84 1.76 -10.64
N ARG A 607 -1.02 2.35 -11.83
CA ARG A 607 0.01 3.16 -12.48
C ARG A 607 0.29 4.44 -11.71
N HIS A 608 -0.70 4.94 -10.97
CA HIS A 608 -0.59 6.14 -10.18
C HIS A 608 -0.14 5.91 -8.74
N ARG A 609 0.12 4.65 -8.34
CA ARG A 609 0.43 4.32 -6.95
C ARG A 609 1.61 5.13 -6.39
N MET A 610 2.69 5.27 -7.14
CA MET A 610 3.88 6.02 -6.69
C MET A 610 3.54 7.48 -6.38
N ILE A 611 2.94 8.20 -7.33
CA ILE A 611 2.58 9.60 -7.09
C ILE A 611 1.50 9.73 -6.01
N ALA A 612 0.53 8.83 -5.95
CA ALA A 612 -0.54 8.84 -4.95
C ALA A 612 0.00 8.63 -3.52
N ASP A 613 0.95 7.72 -3.35
CA ASP A 613 1.62 7.51 -2.06
C ASP A 613 2.42 8.74 -1.63
N HIS A 614 3.10 9.43 -2.56
CA HIS A 614 3.79 10.69 -2.29
C HIS A 614 2.82 11.83 -1.98
N LEU A 615 1.68 11.95 -2.68
CA LEU A 615 0.66 12.98 -2.41
C LEU A 615 0.00 12.81 -1.03
N SER A 616 -0.16 11.58 -0.57
CA SER A 616 -0.71 11.24 0.75
C SER A 616 0.35 11.10 1.86
N SER A 617 1.62 11.37 1.56
CA SER A 617 2.75 11.14 2.47
C SER A 617 2.82 12.12 3.63
N GLU A 618 2.15 13.26 3.54
CA GLU A 618 2.14 14.28 4.58
C GLU A 618 0.78 14.41 5.25
N TYR A 619 0.79 14.96 6.43
CA TYR A 619 -0.44 15.24 7.19
C TYR A 619 -0.40 16.66 7.75
N PRO A 620 -1.56 17.36 7.77
CA PRO A 620 -1.66 18.68 8.38
C PRO A 620 -1.82 18.57 9.89
N THR A 621 -1.28 19.56 10.60
CA THR A 621 -1.55 19.80 12.01
C THR A 621 -2.09 21.22 12.14
N LYS A 622 -3.29 21.37 12.70
CA LYS A 622 -3.88 22.69 12.93
C LYS A 622 -3.13 23.41 14.04
N THR A 623 -2.56 24.56 13.74
CA THR A 623 -1.81 25.38 14.71
C THR A 623 -2.39 26.77 14.79
N ALA A 624 -2.37 27.36 15.99
CA ALA A 624 -2.85 28.70 16.26
C ALA A 624 -1.73 29.59 16.83
N GLY A 625 -1.70 30.86 16.40
CA GLY A 625 -0.75 31.84 16.91
C GLY A 625 -0.97 33.22 16.28
N GLN A 626 -0.70 34.27 17.04
CA GLN A 626 -0.86 35.67 16.61
C GLN A 626 -2.26 35.97 16.02
N GLY A 627 -3.31 35.39 16.61
CA GLY A 627 -4.70 35.63 16.19
C GLY A 627 -5.12 34.97 14.88
N ARG A 628 -4.38 33.96 14.41
CA ARG A 628 -4.71 33.18 13.21
C ARG A 628 -4.49 31.70 13.40
N GLU A 629 -5.21 30.90 12.62
CA GLU A 629 -5.08 29.47 12.51
C GLU A 629 -4.55 29.12 11.11
N LEU A 630 -3.71 28.09 11.03
CA LEU A 630 -3.24 27.53 9.77
C LEU A 630 -2.87 26.07 9.96
N TYR A 631 -2.65 25.36 8.84
CA TYR A 631 -2.17 23.99 8.82
C TYR A 631 -0.65 23.96 8.57
N GLU A 632 0.07 23.31 9.47
CA GLU A 632 1.49 22.99 9.32
C GLU A 632 1.62 21.54 8.87
N TRP A 633 2.30 21.31 7.75
CA TRP A 633 2.40 19.99 7.12
C TRP A 633 3.68 19.27 7.55
N ALA A 634 3.56 18.01 7.92
CA ALA A 634 4.65 17.13 8.35
C ALA A 634 4.63 15.82 7.58
N VAL A 635 5.81 15.32 7.21
CA VAL A 635 5.95 14.03 6.52
C VAL A 635 5.67 12.88 7.49
N ARG A 636 4.89 11.90 7.06
CA ARG A 636 4.65 10.66 7.80
C ARG A 636 5.94 9.84 7.89
N PRO A 637 6.20 9.14 8.99
CA PRO A 637 7.39 8.29 9.12
C PRO A 637 7.49 7.28 7.97
N ASN A 638 8.71 7.06 7.47
CA ASN A 638 9.04 6.09 6.42
C ASN A 638 8.29 6.28 5.09
N ARG A 639 7.93 7.51 4.75
CA ARG A 639 7.32 7.85 3.45
C ARG A 639 8.14 8.89 2.70
N ASP A 640 8.17 8.74 1.38
CA ASP A 640 8.74 9.71 0.47
C ASP A 640 7.66 10.72 0.05
N ASN A 641 8.02 12.01 -0.08
CA ASN A 641 7.13 13.10 -0.49
C ASN A 641 7.60 13.81 -1.78
N HIS A 642 8.64 13.31 -2.43
CA HIS A 642 9.34 13.99 -3.53
C HIS A 642 8.45 14.42 -4.70
N LEU A 643 7.47 13.58 -5.10
CA LEU A 643 6.52 13.95 -6.17
C LEU A 643 5.47 14.95 -5.68
N LEU A 644 5.15 15.02 -4.39
CA LEU A 644 4.32 16.09 -3.83
C LEU A 644 5.06 17.43 -3.90
N ASP A 645 6.33 17.46 -3.50
CA ASP A 645 7.15 18.66 -3.57
C ASP A 645 7.39 19.09 -5.03
N ALA A 646 7.65 18.14 -5.94
CA ALA A 646 7.75 18.45 -7.38
C ALA A 646 6.42 19.00 -7.96
N LEU A 647 5.27 18.44 -7.56
CA LEU A 647 3.96 18.94 -7.98
C LEU A 647 3.70 20.36 -7.46
N LEU A 648 4.05 20.60 -6.19
CA LEU A 648 3.97 21.95 -5.61
C LEU A 648 4.78 22.95 -6.42
N LEU A 649 5.99 22.58 -6.81
CA LEU A 649 6.86 23.45 -7.64
C LEU A 649 6.26 23.70 -9.02
N ALA A 650 5.65 22.69 -9.66
CA ALA A 650 4.93 22.87 -10.91
C ALA A 650 3.75 23.84 -10.75
N ALA A 651 2.94 23.69 -9.70
CA ALA A 651 1.81 24.57 -9.42
C ALA A 651 2.25 26.03 -9.17
N VAL A 652 3.34 26.22 -8.41
CA VAL A 652 3.97 27.55 -8.23
C VAL A 652 4.42 28.11 -9.56
N GLY A 653 4.96 27.29 -10.47
CA GLY A 653 5.33 27.68 -11.83
C GLY A 653 4.18 28.33 -12.60
N GLY A 654 2.98 27.77 -12.52
CA GLY A 654 1.76 28.37 -13.09
C GLY A 654 1.41 29.72 -12.45
N SER A 655 1.46 29.80 -11.13
CA SER A 655 1.20 31.07 -10.41
C SER A 655 2.22 32.16 -10.76
N LEU A 656 3.49 31.80 -10.98
CA LEU A 656 4.53 32.74 -11.43
C LEU A 656 4.22 33.33 -12.84
N GLN A 657 3.51 32.59 -13.68
CA GLN A 657 3.08 33.00 -15.03
C GLN A 657 1.74 33.74 -15.03
N GLY A 658 1.07 33.85 -13.88
CA GLY A 658 -0.12 34.67 -13.74
C GLY A 658 -1.43 33.96 -13.52
N VAL A 659 -1.41 32.64 -13.41
CA VAL A 659 -2.59 31.83 -13.04
C VAL A 659 -3.23 32.36 -11.75
N ARG A 660 -4.56 32.51 -11.76
CA ARG A 660 -5.34 32.99 -10.60
C ARG A 660 -5.63 31.85 -9.66
N ILE A 661 -5.26 32.01 -8.40
CA ILE A 661 -5.52 31.02 -7.37
C ILE A 661 -6.90 31.30 -6.73
N PRO A 662 -7.85 30.35 -6.71
CA PRO A 662 -9.15 30.53 -6.03
C PRO A 662 -8.95 30.90 -4.56
N GLY A 663 -9.64 31.96 -4.11
CA GLY A 663 -9.48 32.54 -2.77
C GLY A 663 -8.40 33.64 -2.65
N GLU A 664 -7.68 33.95 -3.73
CA GLU A 664 -6.79 35.13 -3.76
C GLU A 664 -7.64 36.41 -3.74
N SER A 665 -7.43 37.28 -2.73
CA SER A 665 -8.26 38.48 -2.57
C SER A 665 -8.03 39.49 -3.71
N ASP A 666 -9.11 40.13 -4.22
CA ASP A 666 -9.07 41.14 -5.27
C ASP A 666 -8.13 42.33 -4.95
N ARG A 667 -7.91 42.66 -3.68
CA ARG A 667 -6.93 43.66 -3.25
C ARG A 667 -5.49 43.33 -3.64
N ARG A 668 -5.12 42.06 -3.77
CA ARG A 668 -3.80 41.65 -4.27
C ARG A 668 -3.70 41.80 -5.79
N ILE A 669 -4.79 41.48 -6.50
CA ILE A 669 -4.88 41.62 -7.95
C ILE A 669 -4.79 43.10 -8.35
N ALA A 670 -5.50 44.00 -7.67
CA ALA A 670 -5.43 45.44 -7.91
C ALA A 670 -4.02 46.01 -7.66
N ARG A 671 -3.29 45.55 -6.65
CA ARG A 671 -1.89 45.94 -6.40
C ARG A 671 -0.92 45.44 -7.48
N ARG A 672 -1.21 44.28 -8.05
CA ARG A 672 -0.41 43.65 -9.15
C ARG A 672 -0.55 44.50 -10.43
N HIS A 673 -1.75 44.96 -10.78
CA HIS A 673 -1.98 45.85 -11.93
C HIS A 673 -1.40 47.27 -11.74
N VAL A 674 -1.39 47.78 -10.52
CA VAL A 674 -0.78 49.09 -10.22
C VAL A 674 0.74 49.04 -10.32
N ALA A 675 1.38 47.91 -9.93
CA ALA A 675 2.82 47.73 -10.10
C ALA A 675 3.23 47.62 -11.60
N MET A 676 2.46 46.87 -12.40
CA MET A 676 2.70 46.79 -13.86
C MET A 676 2.48 48.11 -14.59
N ARG A 677 1.47 48.91 -14.23
CA ARG A 677 1.23 50.23 -14.85
C ARG A 677 2.28 51.30 -14.48
N ARG A 678 3.02 51.12 -13.37
CA ARG A 678 4.10 52.05 -12.98
C ARG A 678 5.41 51.82 -13.73
N ASP A 679 5.65 50.68 -14.30
CA ASP A 679 6.87 50.41 -15.09
C ASP A 679 6.78 50.89 -16.54
N ASP A 680 5.57 51.25 -17.04
CA ASP A 680 5.36 51.72 -18.41
C ASP A 680 5.35 53.28 -18.56
N ARG A 681 5.60 54.03 -17.50
CA ARG A 681 5.76 55.46 -17.61
C ARG A 681 7.23 55.87 -17.70
N THR A 682 7.74 55.88 -18.90
CA THR A 682 8.89 56.66 -19.32
C THR A 682 8.65 58.14 -19.06
N VAL A 683 9.59 58.72 -18.37
CA VAL A 683 10.12 60.08 -18.43
C VAL A 683 9.28 61.09 -19.24
N SER A 684 8.62 62.01 -18.56
CA SER A 684 8.36 63.35 -19.04
C SER A 684 8.95 64.33 -18.02
N THR A 685 10.01 64.99 -18.44
CA THR A 685 10.59 66.16 -17.82
C THR A 685 9.69 67.38 -18.13
N ASP A 686 9.17 68.01 -17.07
CA ASP A 686 8.84 69.41 -17.09
C ASP A 686 9.02 70.05 -15.70
N PRO A 687 9.80 71.15 -15.57
CA PRO A 687 10.01 71.84 -14.34
C PRO A 687 9.06 73.02 -14.27
N ASP A 688 8.24 73.15 -13.27
CA ASP A 688 7.73 74.39 -12.68
C ASP A 688 6.33 74.18 -12.10
N ALA A 689 6.24 74.23 -10.79
CA ALA A 689 5.18 74.89 -10.04
C ALA A 689 5.43 74.83 -8.53
N HIS A 690 5.75 75.99 -8.05
CA HIS A 690 5.91 76.34 -6.65
C HIS A 690 4.60 76.40 -5.86
N LEU A 691 4.74 76.16 -4.54
CA LEU A 691 4.03 76.76 -3.38
C LEU A 691 2.56 76.38 -3.13
N VAL A 692 2.26 75.86 -1.97
CA VAL A 692 1.80 76.61 -0.81
C VAL A 692 1.69 75.70 0.42
N ALA A 693 2.13 76.22 1.52
CA ALA A 693 2.20 75.65 2.88
C ALA A 693 0.84 75.55 3.60
N ALA A 694 0.73 74.68 4.54
CA ALA A 694 0.10 74.93 5.86
C ALA A 694 0.42 73.78 6.84
N VAL A 695 1.00 74.17 7.93
CA VAL A 695 1.17 73.52 9.24
C VAL A 695 0.27 74.38 10.18
N PRO A 696 -0.12 74.08 11.42
CA PRO A 696 0.21 72.97 12.31
C PRO A 696 -0.94 72.51 13.28
N SER A 697 -0.59 71.74 14.25
CA SER A 697 -0.94 71.69 15.69
C SER A 697 -1.36 70.27 16.11
N SER A 698 -1.10 69.73 17.25
CA SER A 698 -0.34 70.01 18.47
C SER A 698 -0.37 68.74 19.33
N SER A 699 0.71 68.46 20.01
CA SER A 699 0.76 67.50 21.14
C SER A 699 0.06 68.08 22.39
N PRO A 700 -0.22 67.29 23.45
CA PRO A 700 0.81 67.01 24.45
C PRO A 700 0.69 65.65 25.20
N VAL A 701 1.78 65.06 25.61
CA VAL A 701 2.43 65.00 26.96
C VAL A 701 1.59 64.27 28.04
N SER A 702 2.02 63.22 28.62
CA SER A 702 2.97 62.84 29.68
C SER A 702 2.43 61.59 30.41
N SER A 703 3.07 60.72 30.96
CA SER A 703 4.06 60.47 32.01
C SER A 703 3.84 59.03 32.48
N SER A 704 4.62 58.25 32.99
CA SER A 704 5.80 58.26 33.85
C SER A 704 6.22 56.81 34.13
N ALA A 705 7.45 56.66 34.44
CA ALA A 705 8.20 55.47 34.74
C ALA A 705 7.71 54.65 35.94
N SER A 706 7.98 53.34 35.92
CA SER A 706 8.57 52.69 37.11
C SER A 706 9.31 51.42 36.67
N SER A 707 10.57 51.40 37.06
CA SER A 707 11.54 50.30 37.00
C SER A 707 11.22 49.21 38.00
N SER A 708 11.32 47.94 37.56
CA SER A 708 11.67 46.86 38.51
C SER A 708 12.61 45.88 37.82
N THR A 709 13.82 45.88 38.33
CA THR A 709 14.88 44.89 38.07
C THR A 709 14.46 43.53 38.59
N ALA A 710 14.43 42.54 37.71
CA ALA A 710 14.41 41.13 38.09
C ALA A 710 15.67 40.46 37.58
N VAL A 711 16.40 39.87 38.52
CA VAL A 711 17.63 39.15 38.42
C VAL A 711 17.44 37.90 37.57
N ALA A 712 18.26 37.71 36.55
CA ALA A 712 18.29 36.52 35.70
C ALA A 712 19.07 35.40 36.35
N GLU A 713 18.44 34.23 36.58
CA GLU A 713 19.12 32.97 36.89
C GLU A 713 19.86 32.40 35.67
N PRO A 714 21.05 31.77 35.87
CA PRO A 714 21.85 31.25 34.76
C PRO A 714 21.27 29.92 34.23
N ARG A 715 21.11 29.84 32.90
CA ARG A 715 20.72 28.61 32.20
C ARG A 715 21.83 27.55 32.25
N PRO A 716 21.52 26.26 32.39
CA PRO A 716 22.51 25.20 32.41
C PRO A 716 23.19 25.05 31.03
N ARG A 717 24.51 24.94 31.07
CA ARG A 717 25.39 24.73 29.91
C ARG A 717 25.19 23.34 29.32
N LYS A 718 24.90 23.23 28.01
CA LYS A 718 24.84 21.94 27.32
C LYS A 718 26.24 21.33 27.22
N MET A 719 26.39 20.12 27.74
CA MET A 719 27.61 19.32 27.63
C MET A 719 27.88 18.89 26.19
N SER A 720 29.10 18.89 25.74
CA SER A 720 29.53 18.41 24.43
C SER A 720 29.56 16.88 24.37
N LEU A 721 29.48 16.33 23.16
CA LEU A 721 29.52 14.86 22.91
C LEU A 721 30.80 14.17 23.43
N SER A 722 31.91 14.92 23.58
CA SER A 722 33.16 14.44 24.17
C SER A 722 33.08 14.29 25.68
N GLU A 723 32.37 15.20 26.35
CA GLU A 723 32.15 15.16 27.80
C GLU A 723 31.17 14.06 28.21
N MET A 724 30.17 13.74 27.37
CA MET A 724 29.29 12.60 27.60
C MET A 724 29.94 11.23 27.39
N ARG A 725 31.01 11.15 26.59
CA ARG A 725 31.78 9.90 26.42
C ARG A 725 32.75 9.65 27.56
N ALA A 726 33.20 10.69 28.24
CA ALA A 726 34.09 10.57 29.42
C ALA A 726 33.29 10.11 30.66
N ALA A 727 32.05 10.57 30.84
CA ALA A 727 31.19 10.19 31.96
C ALA A 727 30.66 8.75 31.95
N LYS A 728 30.82 8.01 30.84
CA LYS A 728 30.41 6.58 30.69
C LYS A 728 31.57 5.59 30.93
N ARG A 729 32.75 6.04 31.29
CA ARG A 729 33.96 5.21 31.57
C ARG A 729 34.49 5.33 32.98
N GLY A 730 33.72 5.88 33.89
CA GLY A 730 34.01 5.89 35.33
C GLY A 730 32.98 5.04 36.09
#